data_12c6e5a2a42b3f424a5e001fd4545e1d
#
_entry.id   12c6e5a2a42b3f424a5e001fd4545e1d
#
_cell.length_a   1.000
_cell.length_b   1.000
_cell.length_c   1.000
_cell.angle_alpha   90.00
_cell.angle_beta   90.00
_cell.angle_gamma   90.00
#
_symmetry.space_group_name_H-M   'P 1'
#
loop_
_entity.id
_entity.type
_entity.pdbx_description
1 polymer ?
#
loop_
_entity_poly.entity_id
_entity_poly.type
_entity_poly.pdbx_seq_one_letter_code
_entity_poly.pdbx_strand_id
1 'polypeptide(L)'
;MRVSCIVGRLRSCLLIIGLAASAVTPREALAATPAGGDIVGAIRDSTNAAPLPNAEVGVTQGGRIIANASADQFGHFVVHGVPAGSYIVQVRLIGYKPDSQTVKIADGSRINMTFQLVASATQLEQLTVTAEAPIAVDTRSGNQVYKQNDYHGAPSNTTSQILQQSIAGAARAPTGEVHIRGQHAEYQYYVDGVPVPSGISGSLNELFDPSVVDRIEFQTGGWDAEFGNKNAAVVDVRTRIPTGGFHMNLDGYGGSNSTDGQGINMSDNIGKWGFFLSGSRQETGMRQEPVLFDTATLKPINFHNSGQDYFTFGKAQFAPSDRDVFDFEGNYSHTHFLVPFDSANGITNDHQNEVNSFANLGWRHRFGNLDSTSASSGELFTGFYYRHGSLAYVPNVDDEPGFFFFPDTTTPYNINEQRNFDTYGTKVDFQWRVNHALEFKTGVQASVTTGREDFNSTDSTGAAGPGSNSDLKGHDIGVYIQDAYTPVEWLELRTGVRYDAHVAPFAGNQHQVSPRVKLSFFPDLSNTFYVYYGRQFIPTNIEDLRAITTVSEGGDTTSTSPTLPERDDFYEVGYVHRFPAGIVWKLDGYLKNSSPGIDDNTIPGTAIVTSVNLAQVRVRGIETVIEVRPGGPLSGYVNFAINHAYGRGPVTGGFFQTDVANVPGGWFDLDHDQRISSVASLVYSKSRFFASATGIYGSGLTNGADITQPIGTGLFDFNKDIHVDPSFIVNGALGYSLLIGNTVVRPQLFVDNIFDKRYLLKGAFFSGASVGRPRTLEARVDIGI
;
A
#
# COMPACT_ATOMS: atom_id res chain seq x y z
N MET A 1 43.37 6.43 18.51
CA MET A 1 42.69 5.30 19.14
C MET A 1 41.25 5.07 18.60
N ARG A 2 40.98 5.38 17.31
CA ARG A 2 39.66 5.25 16.67
C ARG A 2 39.64 4.48 15.33
N VAL A 3 40.75 3.86 14.94
CA VAL A 3 40.85 3.09 13.68
C VAL A 3 40.73 1.57 13.89
N SER A 4 40.92 1.11 15.14
CA SER A 4 40.90 -0.34 15.48
C SER A 4 39.52 -0.97 15.59
N CYS A 5 38.45 -0.18 15.68
CA CYS A 5 37.06 -0.71 15.89
C CYS A 5 36.32 -1.00 14.56
N ILE A 6 36.71 -0.37 13.47
CA ILE A 6 36.11 -0.54 12.13
C ILE A 6 36.61 -1.83 11.46
N VAL A 7 37.88 -2.18 11.70
CA VAL A 7 38.51 -3.38 11.13
C VAL A 7 37.97 -4.67 11.76
N GLY A 8 37.55 -4.61 13.03
CA GLY A 8 36.96 -5.77 13.73
C GLY A 8 35.57 -6.18 13.22
N ARG A 9 34.74 -5.22 12.80
CA ARG A 9 33.38 -5.51 12.29
C ARG A 9 33.38 -6.01 10.85
N LEU A 10 34.33 -5.59 10.03
CA LEU A 10 34.51 -6.13 8.66
C LEU A 10 35.01 -7.58 8.66
N ARG A 11 35.81 -7.98 9.68
CA ARG A 11 36.28 -9.38 9.79
C ARG A 11 35.18 -10.36 10.15
N SER A 12 34.16 -9.95 10.93
CA SER A 12 33.03 -10.81 11.28
C SER A 12 32.07 -11.03 10.12
N CYS A 13 31.87 -10.03 9.26
CA CYS A 13 31.04 -10.19 8.04
C CYS A 13 31.75 -11.05 6.98
N LEU A 14 33.06 -10.95 6.86
CA LEU A 14 33.83 -11.79 5.95
C LEU A 14 33.93 -13.26 6.39
N LEU A 15 33.82 -13.54 7.71
CA LEU A 15 33.86 -14.91 8.23
C LEU A 15 32.55 -15.67 7.92
N ILE A 16 31.42 -14.99 7.87
CA ILE A 16 30.12 -15.59 7.51
C ILE A 16 30.06 -15.92 6.00
N ILE A 17 30.65 -15.10 5.15
CA ILE A 17 30.78 -15.36 3.72
C ILE A 17 31.79 -16.49 3.45
N GLY A 18 32.85 -16.60 4.24
CA GLY A 18 33.86 -17.65 4.13
C GLY A 18 33.41 -19.03 4.54
N LEU A 19 32.43 -19.14 5.47
CA LEU A 19 31.89 -20.44 5.93
C LEU A 19 30.87 -21.03 4.95
N ALA A 20 30.22 -20.22 4.11
CA ALA A 20 29.34 -20.68 3.06
C ALA A 20 30.10 -21.22 1.81
N ALA A 21 31.36 -20.76 1.62
CA ALA A 21 32.19 -21.16 0.48
C ALA A 21 32.96 -22.49 0.66
N SER A 22 33.07 -23.00 1.90
CA SER A 22 33.90 -24.19 2.21
C SER A 22 33.13 -25.51 2.23
N ALA A 23 31.85 -25.55 1.89
CA ALA A 23 31.02 -26.76 1.85
C ALA A 23 30.72 -27.29 0.45
N VAL A 24 31.27 -26.68 -0.60
CA VAL A 24 31.08 -27.15 -1.98
C VAL A 24 32.29 -27.95 -2.39
N THR A 25 32.26 -29.27 -2.17
CA THR A 25 33.11 -30.21 -2.89
C THR A 25 32.66 -30.24 -4.35
N PRO A 26 33.59 -30.22 -5.33
CA PRO A 26 33.22 -30.30 -6.72
C PRO A 26 32.62 -31.67 -6.99
N ARG A 27 31.32 -31.74 -7.08
CA ARG A 27 30.61 -32.89 -7.68
C ARG A 27 30.46 -32.61 -9.17
N GLU A 28 30.71 -33.64 -9.96
CA GLU A 28 30.66 -33.72 -11.40
C GLU A 28 29.72 -32.74 -12.08
N ALA A 29 30.19 -32.14 -13.18
CA ALA A 29 29.47 -31.21 -14.03
C ALA A 29 28.00 -31.66 -14.20
N LEU A 30 27.11 -31.02 -13.51
CA LEU A 30 25.69 -31.06 -13.83
C LEU A 30 25.56 -30.52 -15.25
N ALA A 31 25.07 -31.37 -16.14
CA ALA A 31 24.71 -30.96 -17.48
C ALA A 31 23.91 -29.66 -17.40
N ALA A 32 24.35 -28.65 -18.15
CA ALA A 32 23.66 -27.38 -18.24
C ALA A 32 22.17 -27.70 -18.45
N THR A 33 21.34 -27.22 -17.53
CA THR A 33 19.88 -27.23 -17.72
C THR A 33 19.63 -26.49 -19.03
N PRO A 34 18.88 -27.05 -19.99
CA PRO A 34 18.64 -26.41 -21.27
C PRO A 34 18.13 -25.00 -21.02
N ALA A 35 18.80 -24.01 -21.56
CA ALA A 35 18.33 -22.63 -21.49
C ALA A 35 16.98 -22.58 -22.20
N GLY A 36 15.88 -22.33 -21.45
CA GLY A 36 14.55 -22.18 -22.03
C GLY A 36 14.54 -21.05 -23.07
N GLY A 37 13.58 -21.06 -23.99
CA GLY A 37 13.39 -19.99 -24.96
C GLY A 37 12.52 -18.85 -24.41
N ASP A 38 12.58 -17.69 -25.07
CA ASP A 38 11.75 -16.53 -24.78
C ASP A 38 10.60 -16.40 -25.77
N ILE A 39 9.43 -16.00 -25.28
CA ILE A 39 8.29 -15.57 -26.12
C ILE A 39 8.13 -14.07 -25.91
N VAL A 40 8.16 -13.32 -27.00
CA VAL A 40 7.98 -11.87 -26.96
C VAL A 40 6.90 -11.49 -27.94
N GLY A 41 6.28 -10.34 -27.73
CA GLY A 41 5.28 -9.91 -28.69
C GLY A 41 4.58 -8.61 -28.39
N ALA A 42 3.56 -8.32 -29.21
CA ALA A 42 2.70 -7.17 -29.06
C ALA A 42 1.23 -7.58 -29.11
N ILE A 43 0.42 -6.92 -28.31
CA ILE A 43 -1.03 -7.11 -28.23
C ILE A 43 -1.71 -5.80 -28.61
N ARG A 44 -2.59 -5.86 -29.61
CA ARG A 44 -3.24 -4.69 -30.17
C ARG A 44 -4.73 -4.93 -30.37
N ASP A 45 -5.48 -3.83 -30.37
CA ASP A 45 -6.89 -3.83 -30.80
C ASP A 45 -6.97 -4.11 -32.31
N SER A 46 -7.82 -5.05 -32.71
CA SER A 46 -7.98 -5.45 -34.11
C SER A 46 -8.61 -4.38 -35.00
N THR A 47 -9.30 -3.39 -34.43
CA THR A 47 -10.06 -2.39 -35.14
C THR A 47 -9.24 -1.14 -35.46
N ASN A 48 -8.44 -0.69 -34.48
CA ASN A 48 -7.72 0.59 -34.56
C ASN A 48 -6.21 0.44 -34.37
N ALA A 49 -5.70 -0.80 -34.17
CA ALA A 49 -4.31 -1.14 -33.88
C ALA A 49 -3.74 -0.46 -32.62
N ALA A 50 -4.59 0.06 -31.71
CA ALA A 50 -4.14 0.64 -30.45
C ALA A 50 -3.46 -0.44 -29.59
N PRO A 51 -2.39 -0.10 -28.85
CA PRO A 51 -1.78 -1.04 -27.91
C PRO A 51 -2.78 -1.41 -26.82
N LEU A 52 -2.74 -2.66 -26.38
CA LEU A 52 -3.59 -3.19 -25.32
C LEU A 52 -2.74 -3.51 -24.08
N PRO A 53 -2.49 -2.51 -23.23
CA PRO A 53 -1.73 -2.70 -22.01
C PRO A 53 -2.49 -3.58 -21.00
N ASN A 54 -1.73 -4.20 -20.07
CA ASN A 54 -2.22 -5.13 -19.04
C ASN A 54 -2.94 -6.37 -19.59
N ALA A 55 -2.91 -6.62 -20.88
CA ALA A 55 -3.39 -7.87 -21.44
C ALA A 55 -2.56 -9.04 -20.87
N GLU A 56 -3.23 -10.08 -20.43
CA GLU A 56 -2.61 -11.22 -19.82
C GLU A 56 -2.17 -12.23 -20.88
N VAL A 57 -0.94 -12.70 -20.75
CA VAL A 57 -0.35 -13.72 -21.62
C VAL A 57 -0.08 -14.97 -20.82
N GLY A 58 -0.81 -16.04 -21.07
CA GLY A 58 -0.58 -17.36 -20.46
C GLY A 58 0.05 -18.32 -21.45
N VAL A 59 1.13 -18.98 -21.06
CA VAL A 59 1.77 -20.07 -21.84
C VAL A 59 1.36 -21.39 -21.23
N THR A 60 0.63 -22.22 -21.99
CA THR A 60 0.06 -23.46 -21.48
C THR A 60 0.52 -24.70 -22.25
N GLN A 61 0.61 -25.82 -21.57
CA GLN A 61 0.88 -27.15 -22.16
C GLN A 61 -0.02 -28.21 -21.52
N GLY A 62 -0.81 -28.89 -22.32
CA GLY A 62 -1.75 -29.88 -21.79
C GLY A 62 -2.78 -29.35 -20.81
N GLY A 63 -3.21 -28.08 -20.98
CA GLY A 63 -4.13 -27.38 -20.06
C GLY A 63 -3.48 -26.83 -18.79
N ARG A 64 -2.17 -26.98 -18.63
CA ARG A 64 -1.40 -26.51 -17.50
C ARG A 64 -0.63 -25.24 -17.88
N ILE A 65 -0.67 -24.20 -17.03
CA ILE A 65 0.11 -22.99 -17.20
C ILE A 65 1.58 -23.28 -16.84
N ILE A 66 2.47 -22.96 -17.79
CA ILE A 66 3.92 -23.13 -17.67
C ILE A 66 4.58 -21.80 -17.31
N ALA A 67 4.11 -20.72 -17.93
CA ALA A 67 4.59 -19.37 -17.67
C ALA A 67 3.51 -18.36 -18.02
N ASN A 68 3.64 -17.15 -17.53
CA ASN A 68 2.75 -16.05 -17.86
C ASN A 68 3.48 -14.69 -17.82
N ALA A 69 2.87 -13.68 -18.42
CA ALA A 69 3.31 -12.30 -18.39
C ALA A 69 2.10 -11.37 -18.56
N SER A 70 2.30 -10.08 -18.33
CA SER A 70 1.34 -9.04 -18.72
C SER A 70 1.95 -8.11 -19.75
N ALA A 71 1.13 -7.62 -20.64
CA ALA A 71 1.54 -6.59 -21.59
C ALA A 71 1.82 -5.28 -20.83
N ASP A 72 2.87 -4.61 -21.23
CA ASP A 72 3.19 -3.28 -20.77
C ASP A 72 2.26 -2.21 -21.37
N GLN A 73 2.49 -0.96 -21.05
CA GLN A 73 1.66 0.18 -21.50
C GLN A 73 1.64 0.40 -23.02
N PHE A 74 2.55 -0.24 -23.71
CA PHE A 74 2.62 -0.22 -25.19
C PHE A 74 2.03 -1.49 -25.81
N GLY A 75 1.43 -2.34 -24.97
CA GLY A 75 0.90 -3.63 -25.39
C GLY A 75 1.96 -4.69 -25.67
N HIS A 76 3.23 -4.49 -25.26
CA HIS A 76 4.29 -5.48 -25.45
C HIS A 76 4.42 -6.40 -24.26
N PHE A 77 4.76 -7.66 -24.51
CA PHE A 77 4.97 -8.65 -23.45
C PHE A 77 6.24 -9.46 -23.71
N VAL A 78 6.80 -9.99 -22.62
CA VAL A 78 7.91 -10.94 -22.64
C VAL A 78 7.65 -12.05 -21.64
N VAL A 79 7.74 -13.30 -22.10
CA VAL A 79 7.72 -14.48 -21.26
C VAL A 79 9.09 -15.13 -21.36
N HIS A 80 9.85 -15.14 -20.27
CA HIS A 80 11.20 -15.67 -20.23
C HIS A 80 11.26 -17.15 -19.85
N GLY A 81 12.30 -17.83 -20.33
CA GLY A 81 12.71 -19.13 -19.81
C GLY A 81 11.70 -20.25 -20.03
N VAL A 82 10.90 -20.22 -21.08
CA VAL A 82 9.94 -21.29 -21.40
C VAL A 82 10.72 -22.53 -21.86
N PRO A 83 10.60 -23.68 -21.19
CA PRO A 83 11.31 -24.89 -21.61
C PRO A 83 11.05 -25.29 -23.07
N ALA A 84 11.98 -26.02 -23.71
CA ALA A 84 11.74 -26.48 -25.06
C ALA A 84 10.50 -27.38 -25.12
N GLY A 85 9.60 -27.13 -26.08
CA GLY A 85 8.32 -27.83 -26.18
C GLY A 85 7.33 -27.16 -27.13
N SER A 86 6.14 -27.72 -27.19
CA SER A 86 5.00 -27.11 -27.92
C SER A 86 4.00 -26.59 -26.89
N TYR A 87 3.61 -25.35 -27.07
CA TYR A 87 2.76 -24.60 -26.13
C TYR A 87 1.62 -23.88 -26.84
N ILE A 88 0.57 -23.56 -26.08
CA ILE A 88 -0.45 -22.63 -26.49
C ILE A 88 -0.20 -21.35 -25.72
N VAL A 89 0.02 -20.24 -26.44
CA VAL A 89 0.08 -18.90 -25.87
C VAL A 89 -1.31 -18.31 -26.01
N GLN A 90 -1.94 -18.01 -24.89
CA GLN A 90 -3.27 -17.41 -24.82
C GLN A 90 -3.16 -15.99 -24.27
N VAL A 91 -3.85 -15.05 -24.92
CA VAL A 91 -3.93 -13.67 -24.50
C VAL A 91 -5.37 -13.35 -24.10
N ARG A 92 -5.51 -12.63 -22.99
CA ARG A 92 -6.81 -12.21 -22.43
C ARG A 92 -6.73 -10.75 -22.00
N LEU A 93 -7.82 -10.03 -22.23
CA LEU A 93 -8.02 -8.68 -21.71
C LEU A 93 -9.53 -8.48 -21.52
N ILE A 94 -9.92 -7.84 -20.42
CA ILE A 94 -11.32 -7.51 -20.17
C ILE A 94 -11.86 -6.65 -21.31
N GLY A 95 -13.03 -6.98 -21.81
CA GLY A 95 -13.63 -6.28 -22.97
C GLY A 95 -13.19 -6.79 -24.34
N TYR A 96 -12.33 -7.83 -24.39
CA TYR A 96 -11.85 -8.44 -25.65
C TYR A 96 -12.08 -9.96 -25.68
N LYS A 97 -12.28 -10.51 -26.86
CA LYS A 97 -12.27 -11.95 -27.04
C LYS A 97 -10.85 -12.49 -26.81
N PRO A 98 -10.68 -13.57 -26.02
CA PRO A 98 -9.37 -14.22 -25.89
C PRO A 98 -8.88 -14.68 -27.27
N ASP A 99 -7.59 -14.52 -27.51
CA ASP A 99 -6.91 -15.10 -28.66
C ASP A 99 -5.87 -16.10 -28.21
N SER A 100 -5.62 -17.14 -29.00
CA SER A 100 -4.63 -18.16 -28.68
C SER A 100 -3.90 -18.65 -29.92
N GLN A 101 -2.59 -18.77 -29.82
CA GLN A 101 -1.71 -19.26 -30.88
C GLN A 101 -0.82 -20.38 -30.37
N THR A 102 -0.58 -21.40 -31.20
CA THR A 102 0.34 -22.50 -30.88
C THR A 102 1.76 -22.10 -31.26
N VAL A 103 2.71 -22.35 -30.37
CA VAL A 103 4.12 -22.05 -30.56
C VAL A 103 4.99 -23.25 -30.22
N LYS A 104 6.09 -23.44 -30.94
CA LYS A 104 7.11 -24.41 -30.62
C LYS A 104 8.38 -23.70 -30.21
N ILE A 105 8.80 -23.93 -28.97
CA ILE A 105 9.99 -23.33 -28.36
C ILE A 105 11.15 -24.32 -28.44
N ALA A 106 12.32 -23.87 -28.85
CA ALA A 106 13.58 -24.58 -28.73
C ALA A 106 14.47 -23.87 -27.69
N ASP A 107 15.38 -24.58 -27.09
CA ASP A 107 16.31 -24.00 -26.13
C ASP A 107 17.10 -22.81 -26.73
N GLY A 108 17.14 -21.72 -25.99
CA GLY A 108 17.76 -20.45 -26.42
C GLY A 108 17.04 -19.76 -27.58
N SER A 109 15.88 -20.26 -28.01
CA SER A 109 15.09 -19.61 -29.08
C SER A 109 14.33 -18.41 -28.56
N ARG A 110 14.10 -17.48 -29.47
CA ARG A 110 13.24 -16.33 -29.21
C ARG A 110 12.16 -16.27 -30.27
N ILE A 111 10.92 -16.33 -29.86
CA ILE A 111 9.76 -16.33 -30.73
C ILE A 111 9.02 -15.00 -30.60
N ASN A 112 8.80 -14.34 -31.72
CA ASN A 112 8.00 -13.11 -31.76
C ASN A 112 6.56 -13.44 -32.17
N MET A 113 5.57 -12.95 -31.37
CA MET A 113 4.14 -13.19 -31.59
C MET A 113 3.39 -11.88 -31.58
N THR A 114 2.38 -11.77 -32.43
CA THR A 114 1.48 -10.62 -32.43
C THR A 114 0.05 -11.11 -32.26
N PHE A 115 -0.67 -10.52 -31.32
CA PHE A 115 -2.08 -10.78 -31.07
C PHE A 115 -2.90 -9.55 -31.44
N GLN A 116 -4.00 -9.77 -32.15
CA GLN A 116 -4.96 -8.73 -32.49
C GLN A 116 -6.31 -9.09 -31.85
N LEU A 117 -6.58 -8.53 -30.68
CA LEU A 117 -7.80 -8.85 -29.95
C LEU A 117 -9.00 -8.10 -30.53
N VAL A 118 -10.10 -8.81 -30.64
CA VAL A 118 -11.38 -8.25 -31.10
C VAL A 118 -12.17 -7.79 -29.88
N ALA A 119 -12.55 -6.53 -29.84
CA ALA A 119 -13.43 -6.00 -28.78
C ALA A 119 -14.76 -6.77 -28.75
N SER A 120 -15.24 -7.12 -27.58
CA SER A 120 -16.46 -7.89 -27.39
C SER A 120 -17.20 -7.49 -26.13
N ALA A 121 -18.36 -6.87 -26.32
CA ALA A 121 -19.28 -6.58 -25.21
C ALA A 121 -19.80 -7.86 -24.49
N THR A 122 -19.79 -8.99 -25.19
CA THR A 122 -20.29 -10.28 -24.66
C THR A 122 -19.31 -10.92 -23.67
N GLN A 123 -18.11 -10.41 -23.53
CA GLN A 123 -17.08 -11.00 -22.68
C GLN A 123 -17.16 -10.57 -21.22
N LEU A 124 -18.02 -9.66 -20.85
CA LEU A 124 -18.51 -9.54 -19.47
C LEU A 124 -19.18 -10.84 -18.97
N GLU A 125 -19.63 -11.73 -19.88
CA GLU A 125 -20.14 -13.06 -19.53
C GLU A 125 -19.07 -14.04 -19.08
N GLN A 126 -17.87 -13.94 -19.58
CA GLN A 126 -16.74 -14.79 -19.22
C GLN A 126 -15.81 -14.17 -18.16
N LEU A 127 -16.26 -13.19 -17.42
CA LEU A 127 -15.86 -13.04 -16.04
C LEU A 127 -16.44 -14.22 -15.20
N THR A 128 -16.40 -15.38 -15.76
CA THR A 128 -16.15 -16.56 -14.98
C THR A 128 -14.81 -16.27 -14.40
N VAL A 129 -14.73 -16.01 -13.09
CA VAL A 129 -13.50 -16.04 -12.34
C VAL A 129 -12.93 -17.45 -12.55
N THR A 130 -12.40 -17.71 -13.72
CA THR A 130 -11.42 -18.74 -13.88
C THR A 130 -10.28 -18.23 -13.05
N ALA A 131 -9.87 -19.00 -12.04
CA ALA A 131 -8.69 -18.71 -11.24
C ALA A 131 -7.56 -18.38 -12.22
N GLU A 132 -7.36 -17.06 -12.40
CA GLU A 132 -6.36 -16.58 -13.32
C GLU A 132 -5.01 -16.90 -12.70
N ALA A 133 -4.11 -17.45 -13.51
CA ALA A 133 -2.74 -17.63 -13.06
C ALA A 133 -2.20 -16.26 -12.62
N PRO A 134 -1.45 -16.20 -11.53
CA PRO A 134 -0.87 -14.95 -11.08
C PRO A 134 -0.10 -14.33 -12.25
N ILE A 135 -0.29 -13.03 -12.47
CA ILE A 135 0.66 -12.27 -13.27
C ILE A 135 2.03 -12.62 -12.69
N ALA A 136 3.00 -12.86 -13.53
CA ALA A 136 4.37 -12.95 -13.05
C ALA A 136 4.76 -11.57 -12.51
N VAL A 137 4.39 -11.33 -11.27
CA VAL A 137 5.05 -10.34 -10.44
C VAL A 137 6.53 -10.61 -10.58
N ASP A 138 7.33 -9.60 -10.52
CA ASP A 138 8.76 -9.83 -10.38
C ASP A 138 8.99 -10.77 -9.19
N THR A 139 8.89 -12.06 -9.48
CA THR A 139 8.98 -13.16 -8.54
C THR A 139 10.35 -13.19 -7.86
N ARG A 140 11.26 -12.30 -8.30
CA ARG A 140 12.57 -12.04 -7.74
C ARG A 140 12.54 -11.11 -6.54
N SER A 141 11.43 -10.43 -6.26
CA SER A 141 11.37 -9.38 -5.25
C SER A 141 10.55 -9.70 -4.00
N GLY A 142 9.89 -10.85 -3.91
CA GLY A 142 8.95 -11.10 -2.81
C GLY A 142 7.69 -10.24 -2.85
N ASN A 143 7.51 -9.43 -3.89
CA ASN A 143 6.38 -8.53 -4.06
C ASN A 143 5.05 -9.28 -4.14
N GLN A 144 3.98 -8.60 -3.73
CA GLN A 144 2.61 -9.12 -3.83
C GLN A 144 1.81 -8.23 -4.77
N VAL A 145 1.08 -8.84 -5.70
CA VAL A 145 0.16 -8.14 -6.60
C VAL A 145 -1.25 -8.67 -6.39
N TYR A 146 -2.16 -7.75 -6.17
CA TYR A 146 -3.59 -8.03 -6.05
C TYR A 146 -4.33 -7.33 -7.17
N LYS A 147 -5.07 -8.10 -7.93
CA LYS A 147 -5.98 -7.59 -8.95
C LYS A 147 -7.37 -7.37 -8.36
N GLN A 148 -8.17 -6.59 -9.06
CA GLN A 148 -9.56 -6.36 -8.68
C GLN A 148 -10.33 -7.65 -8.41
N ASN A 149 -10.09 -8.72 -9.17
CA ASN A 149 -10.74 -10.01 -8.95
C ASN A 149 -10.33 -10.72 -7.66
N ASP A 150 -9.17 -10.42 -7.10
CA ASP A 150 -8.68 -11.04 -5.86
C ASP A 150 -9.43 -10.50 -4.63
N TYR A 151 -9.90 -9.28 -4.66
CA TYR A 151 -10.62 -8.63 -3.57
C TYR A 151 -12.12 -8.44 -3.81
N HIS A 152 -12.64 -8.69 -5.02
CA HIS A 152 -14.10 -8.71 -5.25
C HIS A 152 -14.84 -9.79 -4.46
N GLY A 153 -14.15 -10.79 -3.99
CA GLY A 153 -14.71 -11.82 -3.12
C GLY A 153 -14.75 -11.43 -1.64
N ALA A 154 -14.16 -10.29 -1.24
CA ALA A 154 -14.18 -9.80 0.13
C ALA A 154 -14.94 -8.46 0.18
N PRO A 155 -15.72 -8.22 1.24
CA PRO A 155 -16.35 -6.92 1.41
C PRO A 155 -15.27 -5.88 1.67
N SER A 156 -14.92 -5.10 0.67
CA SER A 156 -13.91 -4.05 0.78
C SER A 156 -14.41 -2.80 0.08
N ASN A 157 -14.97 -1.89 0.88
CA ASN A 157 -15.45 -0.60 0.42
C ASN A 157 -14.38 0.49 0.54
N THR A 158 -13.21 0.16 1.11
CA THR A 158 -12.09 1.08 1.26
C THR A 158 -10.77 0.41 0.85
N THR A 159 -9.80 1.23 0.43
CA THR A 159 -8.44 0.75 0.12
C THR A 159 -7.73 0.17 1.35
N SER A 160 -7.95 0.69 2.55
CA SER A 160 -7.40 0.13 3.80
C SER A 160 -7.91 -1.29 4.07
N GLN A 161 -9.16 -1.60 3.76
CA GLN A 161 -9.67 -2.97 3.88
C GLN A 161 -8.97 -3.92 2.92
N ILE A 162 -8.68 -3.47 1.70
CA ILE A 162 -7.89 -4.24 0.74
C ILE A 162 -6.49 -4.51 1.28
N LEU A 163 -5.81 -3.48 1.81
CA LEU A 163 -4.47 -3.59 2.39
C LEU A 163 -4.45 -4.60 3.55
N GLN A 164 -5.36 -4.46 4.50
CA GLN A 164 -5.45 -5.35 5.67
C GLN A 164 -5.64 -6.83 5.27
N GLN A 165 -6.46 -7.08 4.26
CA GLN A 165 -6.74 -8.44 3.82
C GLN A 165 -5.64 -9.01 2.94
N SER A 166 -4.78 -8.18 2.38
CA SER A 166 -3.83 -8.58 1.34
C SER A 166 -2.40 -8.76 1.86
N ILE A 167 -1.95 -7.95 2.82
CA ILE A 167 -0.55 -7.89 3.21
C ILE A 167 -0.26 -8.73 4.44
N ALA A 168 0.81 -9.54 4.40
CA ALA A 168 1.33 -10.20 5.59
C ALA A 168 1.85 -9.16 6.60
N GLY A 169 1.61 -9.38 7.88
CA GLY A 169 2.03 -8.44 8.93
C GLY A 169 1.16 -7.18 9.05
N ALA A 170 0.04 -7.11 8.33
CA ALA A 170 -0.89 -5.99 8.42
C ALA A 170 -1.75 -6.06 9.68
N ALA A 171 -1.87 -4.95 10.40
CA ALA A 171 -2.76 -4.76 11.53
C ALA A 171 -3.58 -3.48 11.33
N ARG A 172 -4.87 -3.51 11.64
CA ARG A 172 -5.75 -2.35 11.46
C ARG A 172 -5.79 -1.52 12.74
N ALA A 173 -5.62 -0.21 12.59
CA ALA A 173 -5.85 0.77 13.64
C ALA A 173 -7.35 1.14 13.76
N PRO A 174 -7.80 1.70 14.89
CA PRO A 174 -9.17 2.16 15.08
C PRO A 174 -9.62 3.23 14.08
N THR A 175 -8.69 4.07 13.62
CA THR A 175 -8.90 5.10 12.59
C THR A 175 -9.18 4.52 11.22
N GLY A 176 -8.94 3.21 11.02
CA GLY A 176 -9.05 2.54 9.74
C GLY A 176 -7.71 2.45 8.98
N GLU A 177 -6.66 3.08 9.48
CA GLU A 177 -5.31 2.91 8.96
C GLU A 177 -4.82 1.47 9.13
N VAL A 178 -3.88 1.08 8.28
CA VAL A 178 -3.28 -0.25 8.32
C VAL A 178 -1.80 -0.12 8.62
N HIS A 179 -1.38 -0.65 9.77
CA HIS A 179 0.02 -0.71 10.14
C HIS A 179 0.65 -1.98 9.58
N ILE A 180 1.78 -1.84 8.91
CA ILE A 180 2.53 -2.98 8.37
C ILE A 180 3.76 -3.20 9.25
N ARG A 181 3.93 -4.44 9.72
CA ARG A 181 5.08 -4.83 10.55
C ARG A 181 5.19 -4.04 11.87
N GLY A 182 4.05 -3.57 12.40
CA GLY A 182 4.01 -2.78 13.63
C GLY A 182 4.60 -1.37 13.50
N GLN A 183 4.57 -0.80 12.31
CA GLN A 183 5.01 0.57 12.03
C GLN A 183 3.81 1.41 11.62
N HIS A 184 3.87 2.71 11.86
CA HIS A 184 2.88 3.64 11.33
C HIS A 184 2.80 3.55 9.80
N ALA A 185 1.65 3.97 9.26
CA ALA A 185 1.29 3.85 7.85
C ALA A 185 2.16 4.75 6.94
N GLU A 186 3.47 4.57 6.99
CA GLU A 186 4.46 5.28 6.19
C GLU A 186 4.60 4.63 4.82
N TYR A 187 3.56 4.78 3.98
CA TYR A 187 3.54 4.24 2.62
C TYR A 187 4.02 5.26 1.61
N GLN A 188 4.79 4.82 0.62
CA GLN A 188 4.96 5.58 -0.60
C GLN A 188 3.95 5.11 -1.64
N TYR A 189 3.03 5.98 -1.99
CA TYR A 189 2.03 5.72 -3.01
C TYR A 189 2.50 6.17 -4.39
N TYR A 190 2.21 5.31 -5.37
CA TYR A 190 2.29 5.65 -6.79
C TYR A 190 0.94 5.38 -7.43
N VAL A 191 0.49 6.27 -8.29
CA VAL A 191 -0.67 6.06 -9.17
C VAL A 191 -0.17 6.13 -10.60
N ASP A 192 -0.26 5.01 -11.30
CA ASP A 192 0.24 4.82 -12.68
C ASP A 192 1.72 5.24 -12.88
N GLY A 193 2.53 5.06 -11.82
CA GLY A 193 3.97 5.34 -11.79
C GLY A 193 4.33 6.77 -11.38
N VAL A 194 3.34 7.63 -11.15
CA VAL A 194 3.53 8.98 -10.61
C VAL A 194 3.40 8.94 -9.08
N PRO A 195 4.35 9.49 -8.31
CA PRO A 195 4.24 9.51 -6.86
C PRO A 195 3.08 10.42 -6.43
N VAL A 196 2.30 9.94 -5.48
CA VAL A 196 1.24 10.72 -4.83
C VAL A 196 1.64 10.90 -3.37
N PRO A 197 1.83 12.14 -2.89
CA PRO A 197 2.08 12.39 -1.48
C PRO A 197 0.97 11.83 -0.61
N SER A 198 1.30 11.33 0.59
CA SER A 198 0.32 10.71 1.49
C SER A 198 -0.76 11.70 1.99
N GLY A 199 -0.46 12.99 2.03
CA GLY A 199 -1.36 14.03 2.51
C GLY A 199 -1.55 14.00 4.03
N ILE A 200 -2.48 14.81 4.51
CA ILE A 200 -2.70 15.05 5.94
C ILE A 200 -3.12 13.80 6.70
N SER A 201 -3.94 12.95 6.10
CA SER A 201 -4.46 11.75 6.75
C SER A 201 -3.61 10.50 6.54
N GLY A 202 -2.59 10.56 5.71
CA GLY A 202 -1.70 9.43 5.44
C GLY A 202 -2.35 8.24 4.70
N SER A 203 -3.64 8.29 4.42
CA SER A 203 -4.46 7.18 3.89
C SER A 203 -4.86 7.37 2.43
N LEU A 204 -4.97 6.27 1.68
CA LEU A 204 -5.58 6.27 0.34
C LEU A 204 -7.11 6.27 0.37
N ASN A 205 -7.73 6.06 1.53
CA ASN A 205 -9.19 5.96 1.62
C ASN A 205 -9.91 7.22 1.18
N GLU A 206 -9.27 8.36 1.33
CA GLU A 206 -9.82 9.65 0.95
C GLU A 206 -9.44 10.07 -0.48
N LEU A 207 -8.61 9.31 -1.18
CA LEU A 207 -8.18 9.68 -2.52
C LEU A 207 -9.18 9.24 -3.60
N PHE A 208 -9.54 7.95 -3.63
CA PHE A 208 -10.43 7.43 -4.64
C PHE A 208 -11.16 6.16 -4.19
N ASP A 209 -12.28 5.92 -4.83
CA ASP A 209 -13.05 4.68 -4.67
C ASP A 209 -12.26 3.47 -5.20
N PRO A 210 -12.28 2.31 -4.51
CA PRO A 210 -11.62 1.10 -4.98
C PRO A 210 -12.03 0.63 -6.38
N SER A 211 -13.20 1.03 -6.87
CA SER A 211 -13.68 0.69 -8.23
C SER A 211 -12.81 1.25 -9.35
N VAL A 212 -12.03 2.29 -9.07
CA VAL A 212 -11.06 2.90 -10.01
C VAL A 212 -9.83 2.02 -10.23
N VAL A 213 -9.53 1.16 -9.27
CA VAL A 213 -8.31 0.36 -9.23
C VAL A 213 -8.44 -0.87 -10.13
N ASP A 214 -7.44 -1.10 -11.00
CA ASP A 214 -7.27 -2.35 -11.73
C ASP A 214 -6.46 -3.36 -10.91
N ARG A 215 -5.32 -2.92 -10.39
CA ARG A 215 -4.45 -3.72 -9.53
C ARG A 215 -3.67 -2.86 -8.55
N ILE A 216 -3.27 -3.48 -7.46
CA ILE A 216 -2.36 -2.89 -6.47
C ILE A 216 -1.14 -3.81 -6.32
N GLU A 217 0.05 -3.25 -6.41
CA GLU A 217 1.30 -3.92 -6.15
C GLU A 217 1.88 -3.43 -4.83
N PHE A 218 2.18 -4.37 -3.94
CA PHE A 218 2.78 -4.09 -2.64
C PHE A 218 4.22 -4.57 -2.60
N GLN A 219 5.12 -3.69 -2.18
CA GLN A 219 6.51 -4.02 -1.93
C GLN A 219 6.83 -3.68 -0.47
N THR A 220 6.90 -4.70 0.37
CA THR A 220 7.19 -4.53 1.81
C THR A 220 8.68 -4.62 2.15
N GLY A 221 9.54 -4.91 1.15
CA GLY A 221 11.00 -5.03 1.30
C GLY A 221 11.70 -5.06 -0.04
N GLY A 222 13.04 -5.18 -0.01
CA GLY A 222 13.85 -5.35 -1.20
C GLY A 222 13.82 -4.18 -2.20
N TRP A 223 13.49 -2.97 -1.74
CA TRP A 223 13.22 -1.81 -2.59
C TRP A 223 14.43 -1.35 -3.40
N ASP A 224 14.21 -1.12 -4.67
CA ASP A 224 15.19 -0.49 -5.58
C ASP A 224 15.44 0.98 -5.20
N ALA A 225 16.55 1.57 -5.69
CA ALA A 225 16.96 2.93 -5.33
C ALA A 225 15.99 4.02 -5.87
N GLU A 226 15.13 3.68 -6.83
CA GLU A 226 14.09 4.58 -7.32
C GLU A 226 13.05 4.95 -6.26
N PHE A 227 12.83 4.08 -5.29
CA PHE A 227 11.85 4.30 -4.23
C PHE A 227 12.49 5.02 -3.04
N GLY A 228 11.91 6.12 -2.61
CA GLY A 228 12.33 6.92 -1.47
C GLY A 228 11.16 7.32 -0.58
N ASN A 229 11.43 8.05 0.48
CA ASN A 229 10.50 8.77 1.34
C ASN A 229 9.61 7.94 2.27
N LYS A 230 9.50 6.61 2.14
CA LYS A 230 8.66 5.77 3.01
C LYS A 230 9.30 4.39 3.20
N ASN A 231 8.99 3.74 4.32
CA ASN A 231 9.68 2.52 4.75
C ASN A 231 8.79 1.35 5.15
N ALA A 232 7.48 1.55 5.30
CA ALA A 232 6.57 0.45 5.62
C ALA A 232 6.26 -0.36 4.36
N ALA A 233 5.88 0.31 3.29
CA ALA A 233 5.67 -0.30 1.98
C ALA A 233 5.71 0.74 0.84
N VAL A 234 6.00 0.25 -0.36
CA VAL A 234 5.65 0.93 -1.61
C VAL A 234 4.34 0.34 -2.09
N VAL A 235 3.37 1.19 -2.39
CA VAL A 235 2.05 0.81 -2.89
C VAL A 235 1.87 1.42 -4.27
N ASP A 236 2.01 0.61 -5.32
CA ASP A 236 1.83 1.03 -6.71
C ASP A 236 0.41 0.65 -7.16
N VAL A 237 -0.43 1.65 -7.29
CA VAL A 237 -1.81 1.53 -7.75
C VAL A 237 -1.83 1.73 -9.26
N ARG A 238 -2.32 0.73 -9.96
CA ARG A 238 -2.63 0.84 -11.39
C ARG A 238 -4.12 1.06 -11.53
N THR A 239 -4.47 2.19 -12.15
CA THR A 239 -5.88 2.52 -12.40
C THR A 239 -6.38 1.79 -13.63
N ARG A 240 -7.69 1.65 -13.74
CA ARG A 240 -8.32 1.02 -14.89
C ARG A 240 -7.95 1.71 -16.18
N ILE A 241 -7.72 0.89 -17.19
CA ILE A 241 -7.38 1.35 -18.55
C ILE A 241 -8.64 1.36 -19.38
N PRO A 242 -8.81 2.37 -20.22
CA PRO A 242 -9.87 2.38 -21.22
C PRO A 242 -9.72 1.17 -22.14
N THR A 243 -10.78 0.38 -22.27
CA THR A 243 -10.85 -0.77 -23.17
C THR A 243 -11.68 -0.45 -24.40
N GLY A 244 -11.45 -1.14 -25.50
CA GLY A 244 -12.10 -0.84 -26.80
C GLY A 244 -13.61 -0.89 -26.77
N GLY A 245 -14.25 0.17 -27.28
CA GLY A 245 -15.68 0.37 -27.25
C GLY A 245 -16.21 0.99 -25.96
N PHE A 246 -17.41 1.52 -26.00
CA PHE A 246 -18.06 2.12 -24.84
C PHE A 246 -18.47 1.04 -23.83
N HIS A 247 -18.05 1.21 -22.59
CA HIS A 247 -18.44 0.39 -21.45
C HIS A 247 -18.95 1.29 -20.33
N MET A 248 -20.02 0.87 -19.68
CA MET A 248 -20.55 1.52 -18.49
C MET A 248 -20.85 0.48 -17.43
N ASN A 249 -20.45 0.75 -16.20
CA ASN A 249 -20.81 -0.04 -15.03
C ASN A 249 -21.50 0.85 -14.02
N LEU A 250 -22.66 0.42 -13.55
CA LEU A 250 -23.38 1.03 -12.45
C LEU A 250 -23.35 0.09 -11.27
N ASP A 251 -23.06 0.57 -10.10
CA ASP A 251 -23.15 -0.19 -8.88
C ASP A 251 -24.00 0.52 -7.82
N GLY A 252 -24.65 -0.26 -7.00
CA GLY A 252 -25.41 0.22 -5.86
C GLY A 252 -25.45 -0.81 -4.76
N TYR A 253 -25.34 -0.37 -3.51
CA TYR A 253 -25.38 -1.25 -2.37
C TYR A 253 -26.08 -0.63 -1.17
N GLY A 254 -26.53 -1.48 -0.26
CA GLY A 254 -27.08 -1.08 1.02
C GLY A 254 -26.91 -2.17 2.06
N GLY A 255 -26.81 -1.77 3.32
CA GLY A 255 -26.46 -2.73 4.37
C GLY A 255 -26.74 -2.28 5.80
N SER A 256 -26.12 -2.99 6.73
CA SER A 256 -26.17 -2.71 8.17
C SER A 256 -25.63 -1.32 8.49
N ASN A 257 -26.00 -0.77 9.65
CA ASN A 257 -25.55 0.53 10.14
C ASN A 257 -25.87 1.69 9.17
N SER A 258 -27.02 1.63 8.49
CA SER A 258 -27.41 2.64 7.49
C SER A 258 -26.34 2.85 6.43
N THR A 259 -25.59 1.81 6.07
CA THR A 259 -24.60 1.89 5.01
C THR A 259 -25.29 1.79 3.65
N ASP A 260 -25.00 2.73 2.77
CA ASP A 260 -25.42 2.71 1.38
C ASP A 260 -24.37 3.39 0.48
N GLY A 261 -24.40 3.02 -0.79
CA GLY A 261 -23.54 3.65 -1.78
C GLY A 261 -24.01 3.38 -3.20
N GLN A 262 -23.51 4.20 -4.10
CA GLN A 262 -23.75 4.09 -5.53
C GLN A 262 -22.58 4.61 -6.33
N GLY A 263 -22.32 4.00 -7.47
CA GLY A 263 -21.21 4.36 -8.34
C GLY A 263 -21.53 4.23 -9.81
N ILE A 264 -20.77 4.95 -10.60
CA ILE A 264 -20.77 4.85 -12.07
C ILE A 264 -19.33 4.88 -12.57
N ASN A 265 -19.00 3.91 -13.43
CA ASN A 265 -17.74 3.88 -14.15
C ASN A 265 -18.04 3.83 -15.65
N MET A 266 -17.34 4.64 -16.43
CA MET A 266 -17.47 4.69 -17.90
C MET A 266 -16.10 4.65 -18.55
N SER A 267 -15.95 3.91 -19.62
CA SER A 267 -14.72 3.89 -20.43
C SER A 267 -15.01 3.77 -21.92
N ASP A 268 -14.14 4.35 -22.73
CA ASP A 268 -14.19 4.23 -24.17
C ASP A 268 -12.81 4.49 -24.80
N ASN A 269 -12.58 3.93 -26.01
CA ASN A 269 -11.43 4.22 -26.84
C ASN A 269 -11.89 4.85 -28.15
N ILE A 270 -11.45 6.07 -28.42
CA ILE A 270 -11.79 6.84 -29.64
C ILE A 270 -10.49 7.17 -30.39
N GLY A 271 -10.19 6.39 -31.39
CA GLY A 271 -8.95 6.55 -32.19
C GLY A 271 -7.72 6.28 -31.34
N LYS A 272 -6.89 7.31 -31.11
CA LYS A 272 -5.67 7.22 -30.27
C LYS A 272 -5.89 7.65 -28.83
N TRP A 273 -7.12 7.96 -28.46
CA TRP A 273 -7.51 8.39 -27.13
C TRP A 273 -8.26 7.28 -26.40
N GLY A 274 -7.94 7.08 -25.16
CA GLY A 274 -8.72 6.29 -24.23
C GLY A 274 -9.21 7.17 -23.07
N PHE A 275 -10.43 6.91 -22.60
CA PHE A 275 -11.05 7.67 -21.51
C PHE A 275 -11.62 6.71 -20.46
N PHE A 276 -11.41 7.04 -19.20
CA PHE A 276 -12.06 6.40 -18.08
C PHE A 276 -12.57 7.48 -17.12
N LEU A 277 -13.82 7.38 -16.71
CA LEU A 277 -14.47 8.29 -15.77
C LEU A 277 -15.16 7.49 -14.68
N SER A 278 -15.03 7.94 -13.45
CA SER A 278 -15.69 7.33 -12.28
C SER A 278 -16.29 8.41 -11.40
N GLY A 279 -17.44 8.09 -10.80
CA GLY A 279 -18.05 8.90 -9.75
C GLY A 279 -18.78 7.99 -8.78
N SER A 280 -18.59 8.18 -7.48
CA SER A 280 -19.28 7.42 -6.45
C SER A 280 -19.62 8.26 -5.22
N ARG A 281 -20.63 7.81 -4.51
CA ARG A 281 -21.03 8.29 -3.19
C ARG A 281 -21.22 7.10 -2.28
N GLN A 282 -20.76 7.22 -1.06
CA GLN A 282 -21.06 6.28 0.02
C GLN A 282 -21.44 7.01 1.29
N GLU A 283 -22.27 6.35 2.09
CA GLU A 283 -22.65 6.81 3.43
C GLU A 283 -22.68 5.63 4.39
N THR A 284 -22.33 5.88 5.64
CA THR A 284 -22.39 4.85 6.67
C THR A 284 -22.66 5.47 8.03
N GLY A 285 -23.46 4.82 8.84
CA GLY A 285 -23.63 5.16 10.26
C GLY A 285 -22.54 4.59 11.16
N MET A 286 -21.51 3.91 10.61
CA MET A 286 -20.35 3.38 11.36
C MET A 286 -19.06 3.62 10.56
N ARG A 287 -18.59 4.85 10.57
CA ARG A 287 -17.41 5.29 9.80
C ARG A 287 -16.11 4.75 10.40
N GLN A 288 -15.97 4.84 11.72
CA GLN A 288 -14.79 4.39 12.45
C GLN A 288 -15.14 3.19 13.34
N GLU A 289 -14.11 2.54 13.88
CA GLU A 289 -14.32 1.49 14.87
C GLU A 289 -14.91 2.08 16.17
N PRO A 290 -15.95 1.45 16.76
CA PRO A 290 -16.63 2.04 17.91
C PRO A 290 -15.73 2.22 19.13
N VAL A 291 -15.64 3.44 19.63
CA VAL A 291 -14.92 3.79 20.87
C VAL A 291 -15.82 3.68 22.10
N LEU A 292 -17.13 3.70 21.92
CA LEU A 292 -18.10 3.52 22.98
C LEU A 292 -18.65 2.09 22.97
N PHE A 293 -18.59 1.38 24.09
CA PHE A 293 -19.04 0.00 24.20
C PHE A 293 -19.36 -0.39 25.65
N ASP A 294 -20.16 -1.43 25.80
CA ASP A 294 -20.38 -2.08 27.09
C ASP A 294 -19.12 -2.86 27.49
N THR A 295 -18.48 -2.48 28.56
CA THR A 295 -17.19 -3.05 29.00
C THR A 295 -17.26 -4.51 29.43
N ALA A 296 -18.43 -4.99 29.84
CA ALA A 296 -18.63 -6.38 30.27
C ALA A 296 -18.85 -7.34 29.09
N THR A 297 -19.46 -6.85 28.02
CA THR A 297 -19.87 -7.67 26.88
C THR A 297 -19.13 -7.33 25.59
N LEU A 298 -18.35 -6.27 25.57
CA LEU A 298 -17.69 -5.67 24.40
C LEU A 298 -18.69 -5.38 23.28
N LYS A 299 -19.96 -5.10 23.64
CA LYS A 299 -20.99 -4.75 22.68
C LYS A 299 -20.81 -3.29 22.26
N PRO A 300 -20.59 -3.00 20.97
CA PRO A 300 -20.45 -1.63 20.51
C PRO A 300 -21.73 -0.84 20.72
N ILE A 301 -21.58 0.40 21.14
CA ILE A 301 -22.61 1.42 21.21
C ILE A 301 -22.26 2.44 20.13
N ASN A 302 -22.95 2.37 19.01
CA ASN A 302 -22.65 3.24 17.87
C ASN A 302 -23.33 4.58 18.07
N PHE A 303 -22.53 5.60 18.37
CA PHE A 303 -23.00 6.96 18.64
C PHE A 303 -22.04 7.96 18.00
N HIS A 304 -22.54 8.98 17.32
CA HIS A 304 -21.76 9.99 16.60
C HIS A 304 -20.66 9.39 15.71
N ASN A 305 -21.03 8.45 14.85
CA ASN A 305 -20.09 7.70 14.03
C ASN A 305 -20.55 7.59 12.57
N SER A 306 -21.32 8.55 12.09
CA SER A 306 -21.73 8.59 10.70
C SER A 306 -20.72 9.33 9.83
N GLY A 307 -20.66 8.94 8.57
CA GLY A 307 -19.82 9.61 7.58
C GLY A 307 -20.32 9.43 6.18
N GLN A 308 -19.93 10.36 5.32
CA GLN A 308 -20.30 10.41 3.92
C GLN A 308 -19.08 10.78 3.08
N ASP A 309 -18.87 10.03 2.00
CA ASP A 309 -17.75 10.24 1.08
C ASP A 309 -18.29 10.41 -0.34
N TYR A 310 -17.65 11.32 -1.09
CA TYR A 310 -17.84 11.54 -2.51
C TYR A 310 -16.53 11.40 -3.23
N PHE A 311 -16.51 10.65 -4.32
CA PHE A 311 -15.32 10.45 -5.15
C PHE A 311 -15.62 10.72 -6.60
N THR A 312 -14.69 11.38 -7.27
CA THR A 312 -14.67 11.48 -8.73
C THR A 312 -13.26 11.20 -9.21
N PHE A 313 -13.14 10.50 -10.33
CA PHE A 313 -11.86 10.21 -10.95
C PHE A 313 -12.01 10.28 -12.47
N GLY A 314 -11.02 10.86 -13.14
CA GLY A 314 -10.94 10.90 -14.59
C GLY A 314 -9.53 10.56 -15.07
N LYS A 315 -9.47 9.75 -16.14
CA LYS A 315 -8.24 9.42 -16.84
C LYS A 315 -8.44 9.58 -18.34
N ALA A 316 -7.51 10.25 -19.00
CA ALA A 316 -7.39 10.29 -20.44
C ALA A 316 -5.99 9.81 -20.83
N GLN A 317 -5.92 8.84 -21.71
CA GLN A 317 -4.67 8.33 -22.26
C GLN A 317 -4.59 8.68 -23.75
N PHE A 318 -3.45 9.20 -24.18
CA PHE A 318 -3.19 9.50 -25.58
C PHE A 318 -1.95 8.75 -26.07
N ALA A 319 -2.12 7.82 -27.01
CA ALA A 319 -1.05 7.02 -27.61
C ALA A 319 -0.88 7.40 -29.11
N PRO A 320 -0.16 8.51 -29.42
CA PRO A 320 0.04 8.95 -30.80
C PRO A 320 0.88 7.98 -31.64
N SER A 321 1.75 7.21 -30.98
CA SER A 321 2.66 6.24 -31.62
C SER A 321 2.88 5.03 -30.70
N ASP A 322 3.55 3.99 -31.22
CA ASP A 322 3.99 2.82 -30.45
C ASP A 322 5.10 3.15 -29.44
N ARG A 323 5.61 4.38 -29.47
CA ARG A 323 6.72 4.84 -28.64
C ARG A 323 6.29 5.84 -27.59
N ASP A 324 5.18 6.49 -27.77
CA ASP A 324 4.73 7.58 -26.93
C ASP A 324 3.36 7.29 -26.33
N VAL A 325 3.26 7.44 -25.02
CA VAL A 325 2.00 7.42 -24.28
C VAL A 325 1.98 8.60 -23.32
N PHE A 326 0.90 9.35 -23.37
CA PHE A 326 0.59 10.44 -22.44
C PHE A 326 -0.61 10.01 -21.59
N ASP A 327 -0.47 10.15 -20.28
CA ASP A 327 -1.51 9.90 -19.29
C ASP A 327 -1.89 11.22 -18.61
N PHE A 328 -3.17 11.52 -18.55
CA PHE A 328 -3.75 12.65 -17.83
C PHE A 328 -4.73 12.09 -16.81
N GLU A 329 -4.52 12.36 -15.55
CA GLU A 329 -5.34 11.84 -14.47
C GLU A 329 -5.71 12.94 -13.51
N GLY A 330 -6.90 12.84 -12.94
CA GLY A 330 -7.32 13.74 -11.89
C GLY A 330 -8.41 13.11 -11.03
N ASN A 331 -8.40 13.47 -9.76
CA ASN A 331 -9.44 13.13 -8.84
C ASN A 331 -9.88 14.32 -8.00
N TYR A 332 -11.06 14.19 -7.44
CA TYR A 332 -11.56 15.00 -6.34
C TYR A 332 -12.33 14.09 -5.39
N SER A 333 -12.04 14.22 -4.10
CA SER A 333 -12.82 13.57 -3.04
C SER A 333 -13.18 14.55 -1.94
N HIS A 334 -14.34 14.31 -1.34
CA HIS A 334 -14.82 15.05 -0.18
C HIS A 334 -15.39 14.06 0.82
N THR A 335 -14.85 14.08 2.03
CA THR A 335 -15.26 13.26 3.16
C THR A 335 -15.78 14.17 4.26
N HIS A 336 -16.94 13.83 4.79
CA HIS A 336 -17.51 14.47 5.98
C HIS A 336 -17.93 13.38 6.96
N PHE A 337 -17.50 13.49 8.21
CA PHE A 337 -17.91 12.52 9.24
C PHE A 337 -17.97 13.14 10.63
N LEU A 338 -18.82 12.53 11.46
CA LEU A 338 -18.86 12.80 12.89
C LEU A 338 -17.71 12.07 13.57
N VAL A 339 -17.06 12.73 14.51
CA VAL A 339 -16.03 12.11 15.35
C VAL A 339 -16.76 11.27 16.41
N PRO A 340 -16.46 9.97 16.55
CA PRO A 340 -17.14 9.14 17.52
C PRO A 340 -16.98 9.67 18.93
N PHE A 341 -18.04 9.59 19.70
CA PHE A 341 -18.05 10.00 21.11
C PHE A 341 -16.97 9.26 21.91
N ASP A 342 -16.12 10.01 22.56
CA ASP A 342 -15.16 9.54 23.54
C ASP A 342 -15.52 10.09 24.91
N SER A 343 -16.07 9.22 25.76
CA SER A 343 -16.49 9.59 27.11
C SER A 343 -15.32 10.03 28.00
N ALA A 344 -14.09 9.65 27.65
CA ALA A 344 -12.91 10.01 28.40
C ALA A 344 -12.51 11.47 28.22
N ASN A 345 -12.75 12.00 27.03
CA ASN A 345 -12.37 13.36 26.65
C ASN A 345 -13.58 14.29 26.50
N GLY A 346 -14.80 13.85 26.82
CA GLY A 346 -16.00 14.67 26.75
C GLY A 346 -16.43 15.07 25.33
N ILE A 347 -15.84 14.47 24.30
CA ILE A 347 -16.14 14.77 22.90
C ILE A 347 -17.50 14.16 22.55
N THR A 348 -18.46 14.95 22.14
CA THR A 348 -19.82 14.50 21.94
C THR A 348 -20.35 14.70 20.53
N ASN A 349 -20.00 15.78 19.84
CA ASN A 349 -20.59 16.14 18.55
C ASN A 349 -19.63 16.87 17.60
N ASP A 350 -18.36 16.57 17.71
CA ASP A 350 -17.35 17.09 16.82
C ASP A 350 -17.45 16.46 15.43
N HIS A 351 -17.04 17.18 14.41
CA HIS A 351 -17.04 16.66 13.05
C HIS A 351 -15.79 17.06 12.29
N GLN A 352 -15.47 16.27 11.28
CA GLN A 352 -14.32 16.48 10.41
C GLN A 352 -14.77 16.55 8.96
N ASN A 353 -14.20 17.49 8.23
CA ASN A 353 -14.33 17.63 6.80
C ASN A 353 -12.94 17.48 6.17
N GLU A 354 -12.86 16.70 5.11
CA GLU A 354 -11.64 16.52 4.34
C GLU A 354 -11.92 16.70 2.86
N VAL A 355 -11.03 17.42 2.18
CA VAL A 355 -11.02 17.52 0.72
C VAL A 355 -9.65 17.09 0.24
N ASN A 356 -9.63 16.15 -0.69
CA ASN A 356 -8.40 15.73 -1.35
C ASN A 356 -8.60 15.78 -2.86
N SER A 357 -7.59 16.29 -3.56
CA SER A 357 -7.55 16.22 -5.01
C SER A 357 -6.12 16.05 -5.50
N PHE A 358 -5.96 15.36 -6.60
CA PHE A 358 -4.70 15.34 -7.32
C PHE A 358 -4.91 15.46 -8.83
N ALA A 359 -3.86 15.88 -9.52
CA ALA A 359 -3.77 15.86 -10.96
C ALA A 359 -2.38 15.39 -11.37
N ASN A 360 -2.34 14.40 -12.27
CA ASN A 360 -1.11 13.82 -12.78
C ASN A 360 -1.05 14.00 -14.30
N LEU A 361 0.15 14.29 -14.79
CA LEU A 361 0.52 14.27 -16.18
C LEU A 361 1.75 13.38 -16.36
N GLY A 362 1.60 12.26 -17.05
CA GLY A 362 2.67 11.33 -17.37
C GLY A 362 2.98 11.33 -18.87
N TRP A 363 4.25 11.24 -19.21
CA TRP A 363 4.73 10.95 -20.55
C TRP A 363 5.75 9.84 -20.51
N ARG A 364 5.52 8.81 -21.35
CA ARG A 364 6.46 7.71 -21.57
C ARG A 364 6.89 7.70 -23.00
N HIS A 365 8.21 7.67 -23.19
CA HIS A 365 8.81 7.52 -24.51
C HIS A 365 9.75 6.32 -24.54
N ARG A 366 9.54 5.43 -25.51
CA ARG A 366 10.40 4.25 -25.74
C ARG A 366 11.30 4.47 -26.93
N PHE A 367 12.56 4.10 -26.78
CA PHE A 367 13.56 4.20 -27.82
C PHE A 367 14.32 2.88 -27.97
N GLY A 368 15.03 2.74 -29.10
CA GLY A 368 15.71 1.50 -29.46
C GLY A 368 14.81 0.51 -30.19
N ASN A 369 15.17 -0.77 -30.16
CA ASN A 369 14.40 -1.82 -30.78
C ASN A 369 13.34 -2.35 -29.82
N LEU A 370 12.07 -2.05 -30.09
CA LEU A 370 10.94 -2.46 -29.24
C LEU A 370 10.64 -3.96 -29.32
N ASP A 371 11.08 -4.63 -30.39
CA ASP A 371 10.74 -6.03 -30.67
C ASP A 371 11.80 -7.03 -30.17
N SER A 372 12.88 -6.54 -29.59
CA SER A 372 14.00 -7.41 -29.20
C SER A 372 14.50 -7.15 -27.78
N THR A 373 14.45 -8.16 -26.90
CA THR A 373 15.08 -8.08 -25.58
C THR A 373 16.61 -8.17 -25.64
N SER A 374 17.18 -8.64 -26.75
CA SER A 374 18.62 -8.73 -26.98
C SER A 374 19.24 -7.45 -27.51
N ALA A 375 18.44 -6.56 -28.08
CA ALA A 375 18.89 -5.26 -28.55
C ALA A 375 18.81 -4.20 -27.44
N SER A 376 19.64 -3.18 -27.56
CA SER A 376 19.61 -2.00 -26.70
C SER A 376 18.25 -1.30 -26.84
N SER A 377 17.53 -1.18 -25.74
CA SER A 377 16.22 -0.51 -25.65
C SER A 377 16.15 0.30 -24.38
N GLY A 378 15.31 1.34 -24.38
CA GLY A 378 15.17 2.16 -23.20
C GLY A 378 13.80 2.85 -23.13
N GLU A 379 13.55 3.42 -21.98
CA GLU A 379 12.34 4.19 -21.68
C GLU A 379 12.72 5.46 -20.91
N LEU A 380 12.11 6.57 -21.31
CA LEU A 380 12.10 7.81 -20.56
C LEU A 380 10.68 8.00 -20.04
N PHE A 381 10.54 8.15 -18.74
CA PHE A 381 9.32 8.57 -18.09
C PHE A 381 9.48 9.98 -17.53
N THR A 382 8.48 10.83 -17.73
CA THR A 382 8.39 12.15 -17.11
C THR A 382 7.00 12.32 -16.56
N GLY A 383 6.91 12.57 -15.27
CA GLY A 383 5.65 12.78 -14.54
C GLY A 383 5.66 14.13 -13.84
N PHE A 384 4.54 14.83 -13.91
CA PHE A 384 4.24 16.01 -13.10
C PHE A 384 3.01 15.72 -12.28
N TYR A 385 3.00 16.15 -11.03
CA TYR A 385 1.86 15.96 -10.16
C TYR A 385 1.57 17.20 -9.33
N TYR A 386 0.30 17.35 -9.04
CA TYR A 386 -0.23 18.31 -8.09
C TYR A 386 -1.13 17.59 -7.12
N ARG A 387 -1.06 17.91 -5.85
CA ARG A 387 -1.99 17.48 -4.82
C ARG A 387 -2.43 18.65 -3.98
N HIS A 388 -3.72 18.71 -3.69
CA HIS A 388 -4.33 19.55 -2.68
C HIS A 388 -4.94 18.67 -1.58
N GLY A 389 -4.66 19.01 -0.31
CA GLY A 389 -5.27 18.40 0.86
C GLY A 389 -5.78 19.49 1.79
N SER A 390 -7.00 19.33 2.26
CA SER A 390 -7.62 20.21 3.26
C SER A 390 -8.30 19.36 4.32
N LEU A 391 -8.06 19.68 5.58
CA LEU A 391 -8.72 19.09 6.74
C LEU A 391 -9.25 20.20 7.63
N ALA A 392 -10.51 20.10 8.04
CA ALA A 392 -11.12 20.94 9.05
C ALA A 392 -11.73 20.06 10.15
N TYR A 393 -11.17 20.14 11.34
CA TYR A 393 -11.75 19.60 12.56
C TYR A 393 -12.51 20.70 13.28
N VAL A 394 -13.81 20.51 13.48
CA VAL A 394 -14.73 21.53 14.00
C VAL A 394 -15.38 21.01 15.28
N PRO A 395 -15.11 21.63 16.44
CA PRO A 395 -15.73 21.25 17.69
C PRO A 395 -17.19 21.70 17.74
N ASN A 396 -18.00 20.99 18.49
CA ASN A 396 -19.30 21.49 18.87
C ASN A 396 -19.14 22.49 20.04
N VAL A 397 -19.47 23.74 19.81
CA VAL A 397 -19.32 24.80 20.81
C VAL A 397 -20.27 24.69 22.01
N ASP A 398 -21.30 23.87 21.86
CA ASP A 398 -22.28 23.60 22.94
C ASP A 398 -21.85 22.43 23.84
N ASP A 399 -20.79 21.70 23.49
CA ASP A 399 -20.25 20.61 24.29
C ASP A 399 -19.30 21.13 25.38
N GLU A 400 -19.17 20.39 26.47
CA GLU A 400 -18.17 20.70 27.48
C GLU A 400 -16.77 20.41 26.88
N PRO A 401 -15.81 21.38 27.03
CA PRO A 401 -14.45 21.16 26.60
C PRO A 401 -13.86 19.92 27.29
N GLY A 402 -13.20 19.06 26.51
CA GLY A 402 -12.68 17.80 27.01
C GLY A 402 -11.19 17.57 26.81
N PHE A 403 -10.53 18.47 26.09
CA PHE A 403 -9.12 18.33 25.76
C PHE A 403 -8.22 19.11 26.74
N PHE A 404 -7.10 18.49 27.17
CA PHE A 404 -6.16 19.12 28.10
C PHE A 404 -4.77 19.25 27.46
N PHE A 405 -4.19 20.45 27.57
CA PHE A 405 -2.81 20.69 27.17
C PHE A 405 -1.87 20.47 28.36
N PHE A 406 -1.02 19.46 28.26
CA PHE A 406 -0.02 19.21 29.28
C PHE A 406 0.99 20.38 29.36
N PRO A 407 1.47 20.83 30.53
CA PRO A 407 1.29 20.21 31.85
C PRO A 407 0.00 20.61 32.58
N ASP A 408 -0.81 21.53 32.05
CA ASP A 408 -2.09 21.88 32.65
C ASP A 408 -3.15 20.80 32.33
N THR A 409 -3.47 20.00 33.35
CA THR A 409 -4.55 18.99 33.28
C THR A 409 -5.82 19.47 33.97
N THR A 410 -5.92 20.75 34.30
CA THR A 410 -7.05 21.32 35.06
C THR A 410 -7.99 22.14 34.20
N THR A 411 -7.49 22.72 33.10
CA THR A 411 -8.28 23.55 32.19
C THR A 411 -8.60 22.77 30.92
N PRO A 412 -9.86 22.34 30.72
CA PRO A 412 -10.26 21.69 29.47
C PRO A 412 -10.51 22.69 28.35
N TYR A 413 -10.21 22.30 27.13
CA TYR A 413 -10.38 23.11 25.92
C TYR A 413 -11.18 22.38 24.85
N ASN A 414 -11.89 23.15 24.03
CA ASN A 414 -12.36 22.75 22.70
C ASN A 414 -11.27 23.05 21.68
N ILE A 415 -11.07 22.19 20.72
CA ILE A 415 -10.04 22.35 19.66
C ILE A 415 -10.74 22.60 18.33
N ASN A 416 -10.25 23.61 17.60
CA ASN A 416 -10.56 23.84 16.20
C ASN A 416 -9.27 23.80 15.39
N GLU A 417 -9.23 23.01 14.32
CA GLU A 417 -8.08 22.94 13.45
C GLU A 417 -8.47 23.00 11.98
N GLN A 418 -7.72 23.80 11.22
CA GLN A 418 -7.80 23.84 9.77
C GLN A 418 -6.41 23.71 9.19
N ARG A 419 -6.25 22.80 8.24
CA ARG A 419 -5.03 22.58 7.46
C ARG A 419 -5.35 22.62 5.98
N ASN A 420 -4.54 23.35 5.23
CA ASN A 420 -4.65 23.44 3.78
C ASN A 420 -3.25 23.38 3.18
N PHE A 421 -2.99 22.38 2.35
CA PHE A 421 -1.68 22.14 1.76
C PHE A 421 -1.77 21.86 0.27
N ASP A 422 -0.81 22.38 -0.46
CA ASP A 422 -0.60 22.16 -1.88
C ASP A 422 0.80 21.59 -2.10
N THR A 423 0.89 20.46 -2.80
CA THR A 423 2.16 19.84 -3.20
C THR A 423 2.27 19.79 -4.70
N TYR A 424 3.35 20.32 -5.23
CA TYR A 424 3.73 20.27 -6.64
C TYR A 424 4.98 19.43 -6.79
N GLY A 425 5.01 18.50 -7.74
CA GLY A 425 6.19 17.69 -7.92
C GLY A 425 6.39 17.18 -9.33
N THR A 426 7.58 16.62 -9.52
CA THR A 426 7.98 15.98 -10.77
C THR A 426 8.80 14.73 -10.51
N LYS A 427 8.69 13.77 -11.41
CA LYS A 427 9.51 12.57 -11.46
C LYS A 427 10.01 12.38 -12.89
N VAL A 428 11.30 12.15 -13.06
CA VAL A 428 11.92 11.81 -14.35
C VAL A 428 12.74 10.57 -14.15
N ASP A 429 12.43 9.51 -14.89
CA ASP A 429 13.15 8.24 -14.86
C ASP A 429 13.67 7.92 -16.27
N PHE A 430 14.90 7.51 -16.34
CA PHE A 430 15.53 6.99 -17.55
C PHE A 430 15.99 5.56 -17.29
N GLN A 431 15.45 4.60 -18.05
CA GLN A 431 15.80 3.20 -17.98
C GLN A 431 16.42 2.77 -19.30
N TRP A 432 17.52 2.04 -19.22
CA TRP A 432 18.25 1.57 -20.39
C TRP A 432 18.69 0.12 -20.22
N ARG A 433 18.17 -0.74 -21.06
CA ARG A 433 18.69 -2.10 -21.19
C ARG A 433 19.83 -2.11 -22.19
N VAL A 434 21.06 -2.20 -21.69
CA VAL A 434 22.29 -2.20 -22.49
C VAL A 434 22.38 -3.48 -23.31
N ASN A 435 22.10 -4.61 -22.67
CA ASN A 435 22.05 -5.96 -23.26
C ASN A 435 21.24 -6.87 -22.33
N HIS A 436 21.22 -8.19 -22.54
CA HIS A 436 20.47 -9.09 -21.69
C HIS A 436 21.00 -9.19 -20.26
N ALA A 437 22.29 -8.92 -20.07
CA ALA A 437 22.92 -9.07 -18.76
C ALA A 437 22.91 -7.79 -17.94
N LEU A 438 22.68 -6.63 -18.55
CA LEU A 438 22.81 -5.34 -17.87
C LEU A 438 21.66 -4.40 -18.22
N GLU A 439 20.94 -4.01 -17.19
CA GLU A 439 19.95 -2.95 -17.20
C GLU A 439 20.35 -1.86 -16.22
N PHE A 440 20.16 -0.63 -16.61
CA PHE A 440 20.51 0.57 -15.86
C PHE A 440 19.29 1.46 -15.73
N LYS A 441 19.09 2.07 -14.57
CA LYS A 441 18.04 3.06 -14.33
C LYS A 441 18.57 4.22 -13.51
N THR A 442 18.20 5.42 -13.87
CA THR A 442 18.51 6.65 -13.11
C THR A 442 17.32 7.58 -13.14
N GLY A 443 17.21 8.43 -12.15
CA GLY A 443 16.11 9.38 -12.12
C GLY A 443 16.24 10.43 -11.03
N VAL A 444 15.29 11.35 -11.10
CA VAL A 444 15.09 12.41 -10.13
C VAL A 444 13.64 12.54 -9.77
N GLN A 445 13.38 12.77 -8.50
CA GLN A 445 12.06 13.10 -7.96
C GLN A 445 12.22 14.36 -7.12
N ALA A 446 11.36 15.35 -7.33
CA ALA A 446 11.40 16.60 -6.58
C ALA A 446 9.98 17.09 -6.30
N SER A 447 9.77 17.66 -5.11
CA SER A 447 8.50 18.27 -4.73
C SER A 447 8.68 19.50 -3.86
N VAL A 448 7.66 20.35 -3.89
CA VAL A 448 7.50 21.50 -3.01
C VAL A 448 6.12 21.40 -2.39
N THR A 449 6.05 21.41 -1.07
CA THR A 449 4.81 21.48 -0.30
C THR A 449 4.71 22.86 0.35
N THR A 450 3.56 23.50 0.19
CA THR A 450 3.25 24.79 0.84
C THR A 450 1.85 24.69 1.43
N GLY A 451 1.67 25.22 2.60
CA GLY A 451 0.37 25.20 3.24
C GLY A 451 0.29 26.04 4.48
N ARG A 452 -0.86 25.96 5.12
CA ARG A 452 -1.17 26.69 6.31
C ARG A 452 -1.86 25.78 7.32
N GLU A 453 -1.45 25.91 8.57
CA GLU A 453 -2.10 25.35 9.74
C GLU A 453 -2.69 26.51 10.58
N ASP A 454 -3.97 26.41 10.89
CA ASP A 454 -4.68 27.27 11.85
C ASP A 454 -5.21 26.36 12.96
N PHE A 455 -4.49 26.28 14.08
CA PHE A 455 -4.88 25.52 15.27
C PHE A 455 -5.28 26.47 16.37
N ASN A 456 -6.50 26.35 16.89
CA ASN A 456 -7.05 27.21 17.92
C ASN A 456 -7.70 26.37 19.01
N SER A 457 -7.63 26.84 20.24
CA SER A 457 -8.36 26.23 21.35
C SER A 457 -9.07 27.28 22.18
N THR A 458 -10.19 26.90 22.80
CA THR A 458 -10.97 27.77 23.69
C THR A 458 -11.41 27.00 24.93
N ASP A 459 -11.34 27.60 26.10
CA ASP A 459 -11.84 27.03 27.33
C ASP A 459 -13.37 27.13 27.45
N SER A 460 -13.94 26.57 28.52
CA SER A 460 -15.37 26.62 28.81
C SER A 460 -15.95 28.03 28.97
N THR A 461 -15.10 29.03 29.13
CA THR A 461 -15.53 30.45 29.22
C THR A 461 -15.48 31.15 27.86
N GLY A 462 -14.98 30.49 26.83
CA GLY A 462 -14.71 31.04 25.51
C GLY A 462 -13.38 31.82 25.45
N ALA A 463 -12.55 31.77 26.51
CA ALA A 463 -11.24 32.38 26.47
C ALA A 463 -10.28 31.56 25.60
N ALA A 464 -9.42 32.22 24.82
CA ALA A 464 -8.46 31.57 23.97
C ALA A 464 -7.41 30.82 24.79
N GLY A 465 -7.23 29.57 24.46
CA GLY A 465 -6.16 28.70 24.95
C GLY A 465 -4.94 28.67 24.00
N PRO A 466 -4.10 27.65 24.11
CA PRO A 466 -2.99 27.45 23.19
C PRO A 466 -3.44 27.39 21.74
N GLY A 467 -2.72 28.10 20.87
CA GLY A 467 -3.06 28.17 19.46
C GLY A 467 -1.82 28.42 18.59
N SER A 468 -1.91 28.09 17.31
CA SER A 468 -0.88 28.33 16.31
C SER A 468 -1.54 28.70 14.98
N ASN A 469 -0.89 29.60 14.29
CA ASN A 469 -1.29 30.01 12.95
C ASN A 469 -0.01 30.17 12.14
N SER A 470 0.26 29.19 11.29
CA SER A 470 1.58 29.03 10.67
C SER A 470 1.48 28.72 9.19
N ASP A 471 2.24 29.47 8.40
CA ASP A 471 2.53 29.11 7.02
C ASP A 471 3.73 28.15 7.00
N LEU A 472 3.54 26.96 6.43
CA LEU A 472 4.54 25.92 6.36
C LEU A 472 4.99 25.72 4.91
N LYS A 473 6.29 25.49 4.72
CA LYS A 473 6.85 25.25 3.40
C LYS A 473 8.02 24.26 3.50
N GLY A 474 7.99 23.24 2.64
CA GLY A 474 9.03 22.25 2.55
C GLY A 474 9.40 21.88 1.12
N HIS A 475 10.55 21.21 0.98
CA HIS A 475 11.07 20.74 -0.30
C HIS A 475 11.69 19.37 -0.13
N ASP A 476 11.42 18.47 -1.09
CA ASP A 476 12.05 17.16 -1.18
C ASP A 476 12.73 16.99 -2.53
N ILE A 477 13.95 16.45 -2.52
CA ILE A 477 14.66 16.06 -3.72
C ILE A 477 15.29 14.70 -3.49
N GLY A 478 15.00 13.75 -4.39
CA GLY A 478 15.66 12.44 -4.45
C GLY A 478 16.30 12.23 -5.82
N VAL A 479 17.58 11.86 -5.85
CA VAL A 479 18.30 11.51 -7.07
C VAL A 479 18.87 10.11 -6.91
N TYR A 480 18.70 9.26 -7.92
CA TYR A 480 19.15 7.88 -7.82
C TYR A 480 19.78 7.36 -9.10
N ILE A 481 20.59 6.34 -8.91
CA ILE A 481 21.18 5.51 -9.96
C ILE A 481 21.14 4.06 -9.47
N GLN A 482 20.77 3.14 -10.34
CA GLN A 482 20.74 1.72 -10.03
C GLN A 482 21.02 0.89 -11.28
N ASP A 483 21.48 -0.34 -11.05
CA ASP A 483 21.66 -1.34 -12.09
C ASP A 483 21.11 -2.70 -11.67
N ALA A 484 20.77 -3.51 -12.67
CA ALA A 484 20.51 -4.93 -12.53
C ALA A 484 21.48 -5.68 -13.45
N TYR A 485 22.38 -6.44 -12.87
CA TYR A 485 23.40 -7.20 -13.57
C TYR A 485 23.21 -8.70 -13.40
N THR A 486 22.93 -9.39 -14.50
CA THR A 486 22.70 -10.84 -14.58
C THR A 486 23.83 -11.49 -15.39
N PRO A 487 25.03 -11.68 -14.79
CA PRO A 487 26.19 -12.23 -15.50
C PRO A 487 25.95 -13.64 -16.02
N VAL A 488 25.13 -14.40 -15.31
CA VAL A 488 24.71 -15.76 -15.66
C VAL A 488 23.23 -15.93 -15.25
N GLU A 489 22.50 -16.81 -15.92
CA GLU A 489 21.04 -16.98 -15.74
C GLU A 489 20.60 -17.28 -14.30
N TRP A 490 21.49 -17.90 -13.51
CA TRP A 490 21.19 -18.28 -12.14
C TRP A 490 21.58 -17.21 -11.08
N LEU A 491 22.13 -16.04 -11.47
CA LEU A 491 22.61 -15.02 -10.56
C LEU A 491 22.26 -13.62 -11.06
N GLU A 492 21.59 -12.84 -10.22
CA GLU A 492 21.34 -11.41 -10.44
C GLU A 492 21.90 -10.59 -9.27
N LEU A 493 22.63 -9.55 -9.58
CA LEU A 493 23.07 -8.52 -8.63
C LEU A 493 22.37 -7.21 -9.01
N ARG A 494 21.63 -6.63 -8.08
CA ARG A 494 21.08 -5.28 -8.20
C ARG A 494 21.81 -4.38 -7.22
N THR A 495 22.32 -3.27 -7.71
CA THR A 495 22.95 -2.26 -6.87
C THR A 495 22.34 -0.90 -7.15
N GLY A 496 22.31 -0.05 -6.14
CA GLY A 496 21.79 1.29 -6.30
C GLY A 496 22.28 2.23 -5.21
N VAL A 497 22.28 3.50 -5.54
CA VAL A 497 22.52 4.58 -4.60
C VAL A 497 21.50 5.67 -4.83
N ARG A 498 20.92 6.16 -3.73
CA ARG A 498 20.00 7.29 -3.74
C ARG A 498 20.55 8.37 -2.82
N TYR A 499 20.46 9.61 -3.26
CA TYR A 499 20.67 10.80 -2.44
C TYR A 499 19.34 11.48 -2.23
N ASP A 500 18.97 11.69 -0.98
CA ASP A 500 17.76 12.42 -0.59
C ASP A 500 18.15 13.67 0.18
N ALA A 501 17.46 14.78 -0.10
CA ALA A 501 17.52 16.02 0.65
C ALA A 501 16.10 16.51 0.96
N HIS A 502 15.88 16.86 2.21
CA HIS A 502 14.62 17.32 2.76
C HIS A 502 14.84 18.64 3.50
N VAL A 503 14.03 19.61 3.19
CA VAL A 503 13.97 20.89 3.89
C VAL A 503 12.60 21.08 4.47
N ALA A 504 12.50 21.07 5.78
CA ALA A 504 11.23 21.21 6.49
C ALA A 504 11.26 22.38 7.45
N PRO A 505 10.12 22.97 7.78
CA PRO A 505 9.99 23.90 8.89
C PRO A 505 10.58 23.27 10.16
N PHE A 506 11.25 24.08 10.95
CA PHE A 506 11.83 23.73 12.26
C PHE A 506 13.00 22.74 12.23
N ALA A 507 13.01 21.74 11.33
CA ALA A 507 14.07 20.71 11.22
C ALA A 507 15.26 21.16 10.36
N GLY A 508 15.10 22.22 9.55
CA GLY A 508 16.12 22.72 8.65
C GLY A 508 16.43 21.78 7.50
N ASN A 509 17.69 21.78 7.05
CA ASN A 509 18.12 20.99 5.90
C ASN A 509 18.69 19.64 6.36
N GLN A 510 18.03 18.55 5.95
CA GLN A 510 18.38 17.17 6.24
C GLN A 510 18.72 16.44 4.93
N HIS A 511 19.69 15.56 4.95
CA HIS A 511 20.06 14.79 3.77
C HIS A 511 20.69 13.43 4.12
N GLN A 512 20.65 12.51 3.17
CA GLN A 512 21.29 11.20 3.31
C GLN A 512 21.68 10.61 1.96
N VAL A 513 22.77 9.84 1.97
CA VAL A 513 23.12 8.89 0.89
C VAL A 513 22.70 7.49 1.33
N SER A 514 21.94 6.82 0.49
CA SER A 514 21.28 5.55 0.79
C SER A 514 21.69 4.47 -0.23
N PRO A 515 22.75 3.69 0.06
CA PRO A 515 23.12 2.53 -0.76
C PRO A 515 22.12 1.38 -0.58
N ARG A 516 21.94 0.60 -1.66
CA ARG A 516 21.10 -0.61 -1.68
C ARG A 516 21.75 -1.69 -2.51
N VAL A 517 21.69 -2.93 -2.04
CA VAL A 517 22.23 -4.10 -2.72
C VAL A 517 21.30 -5.27 -2.54
N LYS A 518 20.95 -5.93 -3.64
CA LYS A 518 20.19 -7.19 -3.66
C LYS A 518 20.94 -8.22 -4.48
N LEU A 519 21.15 -9.38 -3.91
CA LEU A 519 21.72 -10.53 -4.60
C LEU A 519 20.65 -11.62 -4.67
N SER A 520 20.29 -12.02 -5.88
CA SER A 520 19.30 -13.07 -6.13
C SER A 520 19.96 -14.28 -6.80
N PHE A 521 19.61 -15.47 -6.33
CA PHE A 521 20.10 -16.74 -6.82
C PHE A 521 18.95 -17.62 -7.31
N PHE A 522 19.02 -18.08 -8.55
CA PHE A 522 17.98 -18.87 -9.24
C PHE A 522 18.55 -20.26 -9.61
N PRO A 523 18.62 -21.21 -8.68
CA PRO A 523 19.21 -22.53 -8.98
C PRO A 523 18.43 -23.29 -10.05
N ASP A 524 17.15 -23.01 -10.18
CA ASP A 524 16.24 -23.53 -11.19
C ASP A 524 15.02 -22.59 -11.35
N LEU A 525 14.10 -22.93 -12.26
CA LEU A 525 12.90 -22.13 -12.56
C LEU A 525 11.88 -22.08 -11.40
N SER A 526 12.00 -22.98 -10.43
CA SER A 526 11.08 -23.11 -9.31
C SER A 526 11.55 -22.39 -8.07
N ASN A 527 12.85 -22.18 -7.92
CA ASN A 527 13.47 -21.69 -6.70
C ASN A 527 14.15 -20.33 -6.91
N THR A 528 13.90 -19.41 -6.00
CA THR A 528 14.57 -18.13 -5.93
C THR A 528 14.99 -17.86 -4.48
N PHE A 529 16.25 -17.55 -4.26
CA PHE A 529 16.78 -17.07 -2.98
C PHE A 529 17.27 -15.65 -3.17
N TYR A 530 17.09 -14.78 -2.18
CA TYR A 530 17.70 -13.46 -2.22
C TYR A 530 18.14 -12.99 -0.85
N VAL A 531 19.12 -12.09 -0.87
CA VAL A 531 19.52 -11.30 0.29
C VAL A 531 19.53 -9.84 -0.11
N TYR A 532 19.09 -8.98 0.80
CA TYR A 532 18.99 -7.54 0.57
C TYR A 532 19.56 -6.76 1.73
N TYR A 533 20.22 -5.67 1.42
CA TYR A 533 20.56 -4.59 2.34
C TYR A 533 20.23 -3.26 1.70
N GLY A 534 19.61 -2.36 2.45
CA GLY A 534 19.33 -0.99 2.01
C GLY A 534 19.30 -0.02 3.15
N ARG A 535 19.89 1.16 2.94
CA ARG A 535 19.65 2.34 3.76
C ARG A 535 18.45 3.09 3.24
N GLN A 536 17.68 3.70 4.17
CA GLN A 536 16.50 4.46 3.82
C GLN A 536 16.48 5.78 4.57
N PHE A 537 15.87 6.77 3.95
CA PHE A 537 15.66 8.09 4.49
C PHE A 537 14.18 8.43 4.34
N ILE A 538 13.51 8.66 5.47
CA ILE A 538 12.08 8.90 5.55
C ILE A 538 11.87 10.30 6.12
N PRO A 539 11.54 11.29 5.27
CA PRO A 539 11.22 12.62 5.73
C PRO A 539 9.89 12.62 6.47
N THR A 540 9.74 13.53 7.40
CA THR A 540 8.44 13.86 7.98
C THR A 540 7.55 14.56 6.96
N ASN A 541 6.28 14.24 6.94
CA ASN A 541 5.33 14.99 6.11
C ASN A 541 5.24 16.43 6.61
N ILE A 542 5.28 17.39 5.71
CA ILE A 542 5.15 18.81 6.05
C ILE A 542 3.78 19.08 6.67
N GLU A 543 2.77 18.38 6.19
CA GLU A 543 1.39 18.46 6.65
C GLU A 543 1.20 18.01 8.10
N ASP A 544 2.09 17.15 8.62
CA ASP A 544 2.03 16.61 10.00
C ASP A 544 2.92 17.37 10.98
N LEU A 545 3.70 18.34 10.48
CA LEU A 545 4.51 19.19 11.34
C LEU A 545 3.66 20.25 12.01
N ARG A 546 3.92 20.48 13.30
CA ARG A 546 3.22 21.45 14.13
C ARG A 546 4.14 22.57 14.57
N ALA A 547 3.61 23.78 14.52
CA ALA A 547 4.28 24.95 15.10
C ALA A 547 4.13 25.01 16.62
N ILE A 548 3.03 24.48 17.17
CA ILE A 548 2.86 24.35 18.61
C ILE A 548 3.65 23.15 19.10
N THR A 549 4.58 23.42 19.99
CA THR A 549 5.43 22.37 20.54
C THR A 549 5.30 22.22 22.04
N THR A 550 5.01 23.21 22.80
CA THR A 550 4.58 23.18 24.20
C THR A 550 4.32 24.59 24.72
N VAL A 551 3.34 24.74 25.58
CA VAL A 551 3.19 25.93 26.45
C VAL A 551 3.84 25.55 27.79
N SER A 552 4.94 26.22 28.15
CA SER A 552 5.52 26.06 29.48
C SER A 552 4.69 26.82 30.54
N GLU A 553 4.73 26.36 31.79
CA GLU A 553 4.26 27.15 32.93
C GLU A 553 4.89 28.58 32.88
N GLY A 554 4.10 29.59 32.55
CA GLY A 554 4.57 30.95 32.41
C GLY A 554 4.37 31.62 31.05
N GLY A 555 3.83 30.90 30.04
CA GLY A 555 3.48 31.49 28.75
C GLY A 555 4.65 31.69 27.78
N ASP A 556 5.84 31.24 28.13
CA ASP A 556 6.99 31.22 27.21
C ASP A 556 6.96 29.95 26.33
N THR A 557 6.90 30.12 25.02
CA THR A 557 7.11 29.01 24.05
C THR A 557 8.55 28.55 24.16
N THR A 558 8.80 27.46 24.84
CA THR A 558 10.13 26.83 24.86
C THR A 558 10.44 26.16 23.54
N SER A 559 11.71 26.14 23.20
CA SER A 559 12.28 25.72 21.92
C SER A 559 11.64 24.43 21.38
N THR A 560 11.10 24.54 20.18
CA THR A 560 10.64 23.42 19.37
C THR A 560 11.74 22.38 19.22
N SER A 561 11.51 21.14 19.65
CA SER A 561 12.32 20.01 19.19
C SER A 561 11.69 19.51 17.89
N PRO A 562 12.31 19.78 16.74
CA PRO A 562 11.72 19.40 15.47
C PRO A 562 11.72 17.88 15.34
N THR A 563 10.69 17.31 14.71
CA THR A 563 10.72 15.92 14.27
C THR A 563 11.70 15.77 13.12
N LEU A 564 12.69 14.90 13.31
CA LEU A 564 13.74 14.64 12.33
C LEU A 564 13.37 13.46 11.43
N PRO A 565 13.84 13.42 10.18
CA PRO A 565 13.68 12.27 9.29
C PRO A 565 14.19 10.97 9.91
N GLU A 566 13.43 9.90 9.76
CA GLU A 566 13.87 8.55 10.14
C GLU A 566 14.98 8.07 9.23
N ARG A 567 15.93 7.31 9.81
CA ARG A 567 17.10 6.78 9.10
C ARG A 567 17.24 5.30 9.41
N ASP A 568 17.06 4.47 8.39
CA ASP A 568 17.02 3.03 8.55
C ASP A 568 18.22 2.33 7.95
N ASP A 569 18.60 1.23 8.62
CA ASP A 569 19.35 0.14 8.02
C ASP A 569 18.44 -1.09 7.97
N PHE A 570 18.10 -1.54 6.76
CA PHE A 570 17.18 -2.65 6.51
C PHE A 570 17.91 -3.83 5.89
N TYR A 571 17.66 -5.02 6.47
CA TYR A 571 18.22 -6.30 6.03
C TYR A 571 17.09 -7.28 5.78
N GLU A 572 17.16 -8.03 4.68
CA GLU A 572 16.15 -9.03 4.35
C GLU A 572 16.79 -10.24 3.69
N VAL A 573 16.24 -11.40 3.97
CA VAL A 573 16.54 -12.66 3.30
C VAL A 573 15.23 -13.30 2.89
N GLY A 574 15.15 -13.78 1.64
CA GLY A 574 13.90 -14.35 1.14
C GLY A 574 14.11 -15.58 0.29
N TYR A 575 13.05 -16.36 0.23
CA TYR A 575 12.93 -17.56 -0.56
C TYR A 575 11.57 -17.64 -1.24
N VAL A 576 11.56 -17.93 -2.53
CA VAL A 576 10.33 -18.16 -3.30
C VAL A 576 10.40 -19.52 -3.96
N HIS A 577 9.38 -20.34 -3.76
CA HIS A 577 9.23 -21.63 -4.43
C HIS A 577 7.94 -21.68 -5.24
N ARG A 578 8.06 -22.11 -6.50
CA ARG A 578 6.93 -22.30 -7.41
C ARG A 578 6.68 -23.78 -7.59
N PHE A 579 5.61 -24.26 -7.00
CA PHE A 579 5.17 -25.63 -7.18
C PHE A 579 4.48 -25.81 -8.54
N PRO A 580 4.51 -27.02 -9.10
CA PRO A 580 3.58 -27.40 -10.15
C PRO A 580 2.13 -27.11 -9.71
N ALA A 581 1.22 -26.83 -10.63
CA ALA A 581 -0.19 -26.54 -10.36
C ALA A 581 -0.52 -25.12 -9.84
N GLY A 582 0.36 -24.13 -10.06
CA GLY A 582 0.06 -22.72 -9.79
C GLY A 582 0.06 -22.35 -8.30
N ILE A 583 0.82 -23.08 -7.49
CA ILE A 583 1.06 -22.72 -6.09
C ILE A 583 2.40 -22.01 -5.98
N VAL A 584 2.42 -20.86 -5.33
CA VAL A 584 3.64 -20.09 -5.03
C VAL A 584 3.76 -19.95 -3.52
N TRP A 585 4.91 -20.32 -2.98
CA TRP A 585 5.27 -20.12 -1.59
C TRP A 585 6.41 -19.11 -1.49
N LYS A 586 6.22 -18.08 -0.66
CA LYS A 586 7.19 -17.03 -0.35
C LYS A 586 7.48 -17.08 1.14
N LEU A 587 8.73 -16.88 1.50
CA LEU A 587 9.20 -16.80 2.89
C LEU A 587 10.24 -15.69 2.99
N ASP A 588 10.03 -14.75 3.89
CA ASP A 588 10.91 -13.61 4.11
C ASP A 588 11.23 -13.45 5.59
N GLY A 589 12.50 -13.15 5.90
CA GLY A 589 12.95 -12.76 7.22
C GLY A 589 13.64 -11.42 7.15
N TYR A 590 13.30 -10.49 8.06
CA TYR A 590 13.78 -9.11 7.99
C TYR A 590 14.19 -8.54 9.35
N LEU A 591 15.06 -7.52 9.30
CA LEU A 591 15.49 -6.69 10.41
C LEU A 591 15.65 -5.25 9.95
N LYS A 592 14.94 -4.32 10.60
CA LYS A 592 15.10 -2.87 10.44
C LYS A 592 15.63 -2.28 11.74
N ASN A 593 16.59 -1.38 11.64
CA ASN A 593 17.08 -0.56 12.74
C ASN A 593 16.98 0.90 12.33
N SER A 594 16.21 1.70 13.06
CA SER A 594 16.02 3.12 12.82
C SER A 594 16.70 3.96 13.89
N SER A 595 17.32 5.08 13.50
CA SER A 595 17.92 6.04 14.43
C SER A 595 18.06 7.43 13.78
N PRO A 596 17.22 8.41 14.14
CA PRO A 596 16.00 8.25 14.92
C PRO A 596 14.95 7.43 14.18
N GLY A 597 13.96 6.91 14.89
CA GLY A 597 12.71 6.40 14.32
C GLY A 597 11.62 7.47 14.36
N ILE A 598 10.64 7.40 13.45
CA ILE A 598 9.42 8.21 13.49
C ILE A 598 8.31 7.35 14.07
N ASP A 599 7.50 7.97 14.90
CA ASP A 599 6.24 7.46 15.39
C ASP A 599 5.21 8.59 15.37
N ASP A 600 3.93 8.30 15.36
CA ASP A 600 2.90 9.31 15.33
C ASP A 600 2.17 9.37 16.66
N ASN A 601 1.78 10.57 17.03
CA ASN A 601 0.99 10.85 18.20
C ASN A 601 -0.31 11.52 17.76
N THR A 602 -1.43 10.98 18.21
CA THR A 602 -2.75 11.52 17.91
C THR A 602 -3.27 12.27 19.11
N ILE A 603 -3.86 13.44 18.92
CA ILE A 603 -4.63 14.10 19.98
C ILE A 603 -5.82 13.17 20.31
N PRO A 604 -5.92 12.70 21.58
CA PRO A 604 -6.95 11.73 21.95
C PRO A 604 -8.36 12.15 21.53
N GLY A 605 -9.10 11.23 20.92
CA GLY A 605 -10.46 11.47 20.43
C GLY A 605 -10.56 12.30 19.16
N THR A 606 -9.45 12.69 18.54
CA THR A 606 -9.41 13.43 17.28
C THR A 606 -8.66 12.67 16.20
N ALA A 607 -8.79 13.08 14.94
CA ALA A 607 -7.95 12.62 13.84
C ALA A 607 -6.71 13.52 13.64
N ILE A 608 -6.36 14.34 14.65
CA ILE A 608 -5.23 15.26 14.59
C ILE A 608 -3.97 14.50 14.96
N VAL A 609 -3.14 14.23 13.97
CA VAL A 609 -1.87 13.50 14.09
C VAL A 609 -0.70 14.49 14.15
N THR A 610 0.32 14.16 14.92
CA THR A 610 1.62 14.82 14.93
C THR A 610 2.73 13.80 15.04
N SER A 611 3.79 13.98 14.27
CA SER A 611 4.91 13.03 14.28
C SER A 611 5.86 13.31 15.45
N VAL A 612 6.38 12.26 16.05
CA VAL A 612 7.40 12.26 17.10
C VAL A 612 8.62 11.45 16.69
N ASN A 613 9.75 11.68 17.33
CA ASN A 613 10.91 10.81 17.17
C ASN A 613 11.15 9.96 18.42
N LEU A 614 11.38 8.68 18.20
CA LEU A 614 12.03 7.78 19.13
C LEU A 614 13.54 7.76 18.84
N ALA A 615 14.38 7.76 19.87
CA ALA A 615 15.83 7.71 19.68
C ALA A 615 16.28 6.50 18.87
N GLN A 616 15.61 5.38 19.04
CA GLN A 616 15.81 4.15 18.29
C GLN A 616 14.50 3.37 18.15
N VAL A 617 14.29 2.81 16.95
CA VAL A 617 13.23 1.83 16.68
C VAL A 617 13.87 0.58 16.06
N ARG A 618 13.34 -0.58 16.41
CA ARG A 618 13.76 -1.84 15.80
C ARG A 618 12.54 -2.67 15.45
N VAL A 619 12.51 -3.16 14.22
CA VAL A 619 11.46 -4.05 13.71
C VAL A 619 12.12 -5.29 13.14
N ARG A 620 11.63 -6.46 13.52
CA ARG A 620 12.12 -7.75 13.00
C ARG A 620 10.98 -8.74 12.87
N GLY A 621 11.09 -9.63 11.91
CA GLY A 621 10.05 -10.64 11.76
C GLY A 621 10.34 -11.67 10.69
N ILE A 622 9.39 -12.57 10.55
CA ILE A 622 9.33 -13.58 9.50
C ILE A 622 7.91 -13.55 8.94
N GLU A 623 7.83 -13.52 7.62
CA GLU A 623 6.57 -13.54 6.88
C GLU A 623 6.55 -14.70 5.91
N THR A 624 5.39 -15.30 5.72
CA THR A 624 5.19 -16.33 4.70
C THR A 624 3.86 -16.12 3.99
N VAL A 625 3.88 -16.31 2.68
CA VAL A 625 2.72 -16.21 1.81
C VAL A 625 2.62 -17.46 0.96
N ILE A 626 1.46 -18.08 0.95
CA ILE A 626 1.13 -19.18 0.04
C ILE A 626 0.00 -18.70 -0.84
N GLU A 627 0.25 -18.58 -2.14
CA GLU A 627 -0.76 -18.26 -3.16
C GLU A 627 -1.13 -19.53 -3.92
N VAL A 628 -2.42 -19.75 -4.09
CA VAL A 628 -2.95 -20.91 -4.81
C VAL A 628 -3.83 -20.39 -5.94
N ARG A 629 -3.33 -20.48 -7.17
CA ARG A 629 -4.02 -20.04 -8.38
C ARG A 629 -3.98 -21.12 -9.46
N PRO A 630 -4.56 -22.31 -9.19
CA PRO A 630 -4.66 -23.33 -10.22
C PRO A 630 -5.59 -22.82 -11.32
N GLY A 631 -5.42 -23.29 -12.55
CA GLY A 631 -6.33 -22.98 -13.68
C GLY A 631 -7.77 -23.53 -13.51
N GLY A 632 -8.22 -23.76 -12.27
CA GLY A 632 -9.50 -24.32 -11.86
C GLY A 632 -10.40 -23.30 -11.13
N PRO A 633 -11.55 -23.73 -10.61
CA PRO A 633 -12.54 -22.84 -10.02
C PRO A 633 -12.18 -22.36 -8.60
N LEU A 634 -11.07 -22.83 -8.03
CA LEU A 634 -10.65 -22.51 -6.67
C LEU A 634 -9.36 -21.71 -6.70
N SER A 635 -9.33 -20.58 -6.02
CA SER A 635 -8.14 -19.76 -5.79
C SER A 635 -8.09 -19.25 -4.35
N GLY A 636 -6.96 -18.78 -3.92
CA GLY A 636 -6.84 -18.24 -2.58
C GLY A 636 -5.39 -17.99 -2.17
N TYR A 637 -5.24 -17.46 -0.97
CA TYR A 637 -3.93 -17.24 -0.37
C TYR A 637 -4.00 -17.39 1.15
N VAL A 638 -2.84 -17.61 1.73
CA VAL A 638 -2.62 -17.55 3.17
C VAL A 638 -1.40 -16.69 3.42
N ASN A 639 -1.57 -15.62 4.17
CA ASN A 639 -0.51 -14.78 4.67
C ASN A 639 -0.34 -15.06 6.17
N PHE A 640 0.89 -15.18 6.62
CA PHE A 640 1.20 -15.36 8.04
C PHE A 640 2.47 -14.58 8.37
N ALA A 641 2.44 -13.83 9.47
CA ALA A 641 3.57 -13.05 9.95
C ALA A 641 3.77 -13.23 11.45
N ILE A 642 5.03 -13.28 11.86
CA ILE A 642 5.48 -13.10 13.23
C ILE A 642 6.41 -11.90 13.21
N ASN A 643 6.04 -10.82 13.88
CA ASN A 643 6.85 -9.61 13.96
C ASN A 643 6.98 -9.07 15.39
N HIS A 644 7.96 -8.23 15.58
CA HIS A 644 8.21 -7.52 16.81
C HIS A 644 8.72 -6.13 16.49
N ALA A 645 7.94 -5.11 16.84
CA ALA A 645 8.26 -3.70 16.73
C ALA A 645 8.43 -3.10 18.13
N TYR A 646 9.60 -2.53 18.40
CA TYR A 646 9.92 -1.98 19.71
C TYR A 646 10.81 -0.74 19.59
N GLY A 647 10.59 0.20 20.49
CA GLY A 647 11.24 1.50 20.54
C GLY A 647 12.10 1.68 21.78
N ARG A 648 12.88 2.74 21.76
CA ARG A 648 13.68 3.20 22.89
C ARG A 648 13.73 4.72 22.91
N GLY A 649 13.50 5.30 24.09
CA GLY A 649 13.59 6.74 24.31
C GLY A 649 15.02 7.31 24.26
N PRO A 650 15.17 8.64 24.37
CA PRO A 650 14.12 9.61 24.61
C PRO A 650 13.17 9.78 23.41
N VAL A 651 11.94 10.26 23.67
CA VAL A 651 10.99 10.75 22.68
C VAL A 651 11.21 12.25 22.50
N THR A 652 11.21 12.74 21.27
CA THR A 652 11.37 14.16 20.93
C THR A 652 10.41 14.54 19.81
N GLY A 653 10.05 15.83 19.72
CA GLY A 653 9.04 16.30 18.78
C GLY A 653 7.61 16.14 19.33
N GLY A 654 6.62 16.54 18.53
CA GLY A 654 5.20 16.43 18.88
C GLY A 654 4.73 17.42 19.96
N PHE A 655 3.50 17.20 20.45
CA PHE A 655 2.86 18.07 21.46
C PHE A 655 3.41 17.89 22.88
N PHE A 656 4.11 16.79 23.20
CA PHE A 656 4.29 16.31 24.56
C PHE A 656 5.77 16.13 24.93
N GLN A 657 6.53 17.20 24.93
CA GLN A 657 7.94 17.15 25.41
C GLN A 657 8.11 16.72 26.87
N THR A 658 7.08 16.77 27.67
CA THR A 658 7.13 16.53 29.11
C THR A 658 6.88 15.06 29.51
N ASP A 659 6.32 14.25 28.62
CA ASP A 659 6.12 12.83 28.89
C ASP A 659 7.42 11.99 28.78
N VAL A 660 8.51 12.62 28.39
CA VAL A 660 9.86 12.04 28.40
C VAL A 660 10.23 11.42 29.77
N ALA A 661 9.65 11.91 30.86
CA ALA A 661 9.92 11.39 32.21
C ALA A 661 9.38 9.97 32.44
N ASN A 662 8.39 9.52 31.66
CA ASN A 662 7.75 8.20 31.82
C ASN A 662 8.19 7.17 30.77
N VAL A 663 9.07 7.56 29.82
CA VAL A 663 9.61 6.61 28.84
C VAL A 663 10.56 5.64 29.54
N PRO A 664 10.38 4.32 29.41
CA PRO A 664 11.30 3.35 30.00
C PRO A 664 12.75 3.61 29.57
N GLY A 665 13.69 3.46 30.50
CA GLY A 665 15.13 3.58 30.19
C GLY A 665 15.66 2.45 29.29
N GLY A 666 14.82 1.46 28.94
CA GLY A 666 15.09 0.31 28.10
C GLY A 666 14.29 0.29 26.80
N TRP A 667 14.23 -0.88 26.19
CA TRP A 667 13.36 -1.15 25.04
C TRP A 667 11.94 -1.42 25.54
N PHE A 668 10.94 -0.91 24.79
CA PHE A 668 9.51 -1.13 25.02
C PHE A 668 8.81 -1.45 23.70
N ASP A 669 7.73 -2.21 23.76
CA ASP A 669 6.94 -2.54 22.57
C ASP A 669 6.16 -1.34 22.10
N LEU A 670 6.14 -1.11 20.78
CA LEU A 670 5.32 -0.06 20.17
C LEU A 670 3.83 -0.45 20.29
N ASP A 671 2.97 0.55 20.37
CA ASP A 671 1.52 0.34 20.50
C ASP A 671 0.90 -0.39 19.30
N HIS A 672 1.56 -0.35 18.16
CA HIS A 672 1.15 -1.05 16.92
C HIS A 672 1.77 -2.44 16.78
N ASP A 673 2.53 -2.92 17.76
CA ASP A 673 3.09 -4.26 17.72
C ASP A 673 1.98 -5.31 17.87
N GLN A 674 1.76 -6.07 16.81
CA GLN A 674 0.93 -7.27 16.78
C GLN A 674 1.82 -8.47 16.46
N ARG A 675 2.16 -9.27 17.48
CA ARG A 675 3.16 -10.33 17.35
C ARG A 675 2.87 -11.36 16.29
N ILE A 676 1.61 -11.72 16.10
CA ILE A 676 1.18 -12.70 15.11
C ILE A 676 -0.03 -12.13 14.36
N SER A 677 0.08 -12.12 13.05
CA SER A 677 -1.04 -11.82 12.15
C SER A 677 -1.15 -12.88 11.07
N SER A 678 -2.37 -13.18 10.64
CA SER A 678 -2.62 -14.11 9.54
C SER A 678 -3.91 -13.76 8.84
N VAL A 679 -3.89 -13.84 7.52
CA VAL A 679 -5.08 -13.75 6.67
C VAL A 679 -5.10 -14.96 5.76
N ALA A 680 -6.25 -15.64 5.72
CA ALA A 680 -6.49 -16.75 4.80
C ALA A 680 -7.74 -16.46 3.98
N SER A 681 -7.62 -16.38 2.68
CA SER A 681 -8.72 -16.13 1.77
C SER A 681 -8.89 -17.27 0.78
N LEU A 682 -10.12 -17.71 0.59
CA LEU A 682 -10.49 -18.74 -0.37
C LEU A 682 -11.63 -18.23 -1.23
N VAL A 683 -11.47 -18.31 -2.54
CA VAL A 683 -12.47 -17.94 -3.54
C VAL A 683 -12.79 -19.14 -4.41
N TYR A 684 -14.05 -19.48 -4.46
CA TYR A 684 -14.59 -20.46 -5.40
C TYR A 684 -15.39 -19.73 -6.47
N SER A 685 -15.00 -19.92 -7.72
CA SER A 685 -15.68 -19.31 -8.85
C SER A 685 -15.88 -20.32 -9.97
N LYS A 686 -17.11 -20.53 -10.39
CA LYS A 686 -17.46 -21.43 -11.48
C LYS A 686 -18.67 -20.93 -12.25
N SER A 687 -18.49 -20.78 -13.56
CA SER A 687 -19.52 -20.26 -14.46
C SER A 687 -19.99 -18.86 -14.03
N ARG A 688 -21.19 -18.71 -13.55
CA ARG A 688 -21.82 -17.44 -13.16
C ARG A 688 -21.84 -17.23 -11.65
N PHE A 689 -21.37 -18.18 -10.88
CA PHE A 689 -21.42 -18.15 -9.42
C PHE A 689 -20.03 -17.94 -8.82
N PHE A 690 -19.92 -17.09 -7.80
CA PHE A 690 -18.78 -17.07 -6.92
C PHE A 690 -19.18 -17.11 -5.45
N ALA A 691 -18.30 -17.62 -4.63
CA ALA A 691 -18.36 -17.57 -3.18
C ALA A 691 -16.97 -17.37 -2.61
N SER A 692 -16.82 -16.60 -1.56
CA SER A 692 -15.56 -16.42 -0.87
C SER A 692 -15.70 -16.49 0.64
N ALA A 693 -14.59 -16.84 1.29
CA ALA A 693 -14.44 -16.75 2.73
C ALA A 693 -13.04 -16.25 3.06
N THR A 694 -12.94 -15.26 3.95
CA THR A 694 -11.67 -14.69 4.41
C THR A 694 -11.63 -14.73 5.93
N GLY A 695 -10.66 -15.45 6.49
CA GLY A 695 -10.35 -15.48 7.92
C GLY A 695 -9.21 -14.53 8.24
N ILE A 696 -9.37 -13.68 9.24
CA ILE A 696 -8.40 -12.70 9.72
C ILE A 696 -8.09 -13.01 11.18
N TYR A 697 -6.83 -13.28 11.49
CA TYR A 697 -6.35 -13.52 12.84
C TYR A 697 -5.34 -12.45 13.25
N GLY A 698 -5.50 -11.92 14.46
CA GLY A 698 -4.54 -11.05 15.13
C GLY A 698 -4.31 -11.50 16.57
N SER A 699 -3.04 -11.53 17.00
CA SER A 699 -2.70 -11.86 18.41
C SER A 699 -3.02 -10.73 19.39
N GLY A 700 -3.51 -9.60 18.90
CA GLY A 700 -3.78 -8.39 19.67
C GLY A 700 -2.64 -7.38 19.59
N LEU A 701 -3.00 -6.10 19.52
CA LEU A 701 -2.06 -4.98 19.59
C LEU A 701 -1.52 -4.82 21.00
N THR A 702 -0.32 -4.26 21.12
CA THR A 702 0.23 -3.86 22.42
C THR A 702 -0.63 -2.77 23.02
N ASN A 703 -1.04 -2.95 24.26
CA ASN A 703 -1.94 -2.06 24.93
C ASN A 703 -1.63 -1.94 26.39
N GLY A 704 -1.02 -0.85 26.75
CA GLY A 704 -0.62 -0.57 28.09
C GLY A 704 -1.72 -0.36 29.14
N ALA A 705 -3.02 -0.45 28.79
CA ALA A 705 -4.07 -0.04 29.72
C ALA A 705 -5.05 -1.16 30.05
N ASP A 706 -5.31 -1.32 31.34
CA ASP A 706 -6.50 -2.00 31.86
C ASP A 706 -7.72 -1.10 31.56
N ILE A 707 -8.66 -1.58 30.74
CA ILE A 707 -9.89 -0.85 30.37
C ILE A 707 -10.80 -0.55 31.58
N THR A 708 -10.52 -1.14 32.73
CA THR A 708 -11.24 -0.92 33.99
C THR A 708 -10.68 0.22 34.81
N GLN A 709 -9.53 0.79 34.44
CA GLN A 709 -8.89 1.90 35.17
C GLN A 709 -9.33 3.24 34.58
N PRO A 710 -9.52 4.28 35.42
CA PRO A 710 -9.80 5.63 34.91
C PRO A 710 -8.67 6.10 33.99
N ILE A 711 -9.01 6.59 32.83
CA ILE A 711 -8.10 7.25 31.93
C ILE A 711 -7.58 8.50 32.62
N GLY A 712 -6.29 8.69 32.70
CA GLY A 712 -5.76 9.94 33.20
C GLY A 712 -4.48 9.91 34.02
N THR A 713 -3.72 8.82 34.01
CA THR A 713 -2.45 8.79 34.75
C THR A 713 -1.21 8.65 33.88
N GLY A 714 -1.27 9.02 32.62
CA GLY A 714 -0.13 9.07 31.72
C GLY A 714 -0.54 8.77 30.28
N LEU A 715 -0.38 9.76 29.41
CA LEU A 715 -0.58 9.61 27.96
C LEU A 715 0.32 8.53 27.35
N PHE A 716 1.38 8.10 28.05
CA PHE A 716 2.36 7.14 27.59
C PHE A 716 2.80 6.21 28.75
N ASP A 717 2.08 5.13 29.01
CA ASP A 717 2.56 4.10 29.92
C ASP A 717 3.31 2.99 29.15
N PHE A 718 4.49 3.29 28.66
CA PHE A 718 5.38 2.37 27.97
C PHE A 718 5.85 1.18 28.84
N ASN A 719 5.49 1.14 30.11
CA ASN A 719 5.92 0.07 31.04
C ASN A 719 5.02 -1.16 30.99
N LYS A 720 3.91 -1.12 30.27
CA LYS A 720 2.92 -2.21 30.26
C LYS A 720 3.02 -3.01 28.96
N ASP A 721 3.70 -4.12 29.02
CA ASP A 721 3.73 -5.15 27.98
C ASP A 721 2.43 -5.99 28.00
N ILE A 722 1.29 -5.32 27.86
CA ILE A 722 -0.04 -5.94 27.84
C ILE A 722 -0.58 -5.85 26.42
N HIS A 723 -0.96 -6.99 25.85
CA HIS A 723 -1.65 -7.08 24.58
C HIS A 723 -3.16 -7.25 24.82
N VAL A 724 -3.98 -6.72 23.90
CA VAL A 724 -5.41 -7.09 23.88
C VAL A 724 -5.56 -8.58 23.53
N ASP A 725 -6.68 -9.18 23.89
CA ASP A 725 -6.95 -10.59 23.60
C ASP A 725 -6.92 -10.88 22.09
N PRO A 726 -6.42 -12.04 21.67
CA PRO A 726 -6.42 -12.46 20.28
C PRO A 726 -7.82 -12.51 19.68
N SER A 727 -7.92 -12.11 18.41
CA SER A 727 -9.17 -12.15 17.67
C SER A 727 -9.05 -12.99 16.41
N PHE A 728 -10.13 -13.68 16.04
CA PHE A 728 -10.28 -14.36 14.76
C PHE A 728 -11.65 -14.00 14.18
N ILE A 729 -11.65 -13.41 13.00
CA ILE A 729 -12.84 -12.92 12.30
C ILE A 729 -12.93 -13.65 10.98
N VAL A 730 -14.16 -13.99 10.57
CA VAL A 730 -14.44 -14.59 9.27
C VAL A 730 -15.41 -13.72 8.52
N ASN A 731 -15.03 -13.33 7.31
CA ASN A 731 -15.84 -12.62 6.35
C ASN A 731 -16.25 -13.54 5.20
N GLY A 732 -17.31 -13.25 4.51
CA GLY A 732 -17.76 -14.05 3.38
C GLY A 732 -18.54 -13.25 2.34
N ALA A 733 -18.52 -13.73 1.10
CA ALA A 733 -19.30 -13.16 0.02
C ALA A 733 -19.88 -14.23 -0.89
N LEU A 734 -21.01 -13.89 -1.50
CA LEU A 734 -21.70 -14.69 -2.52
C LEU A 734 -22.08 -13.77 -3.67
N GLY A 735 -22.00 -14.25 -4.90
CA GLY A 735 -22.49 -13.49 -6.06
C GLY A 735 -22.87 -14.38 -7.22
N TYR A 736 -23.74 -13.85 -8.06
CA TYR A 736 -24.22 -14.54 -9.26
C TYR A 736 -24.35 -13.56 -10.42
N SER A 737 -23.79 -13.90 -11.59
CA SER A 737 -23.86 -13.08 -12.81
C SER A 737 -25.04 -13.53 -13.69
N LEU A 738 -25.99 -12.62 -13.91
CA LEU A 738 -27.12 -12.80 -14.80
C LEU A 738 -26.84 -12.06 -16.11
N LEU A 739 -27.05 -12.71 -17.24
CA LEU A 739 -27.03 -12.06 -18.54
C LEU A 739 -28.47 -11.78 -19.02
N ILE A 740 -28.76 -10.51 -19.28
CA ILE A 740 -30.05 -10.04 -19.76
C ILE A 740 -29.83 -9.26 -21.05
N GLY A 741 -29.95 -9.93 -22.20
CA GLY A 741 -29.50 -9.35 -23.48
C GLY A 741 -27.99 -9.15 -23.49
N ASN A 742 -27.54 -7.91 -23.66
CA ASN A 742 -26.12 -7.53 -23.60
C ASN A 742 -25.71 -6.97 -22.22
N THR A 743 -26.61 -6.95 -21.27
CA THR A 743 -26.39 -6.39 -19.95
C THR A 743 -26.04 -7.50 -18.95
N VAL A 744 -25.00 -7.35 -18.18
CA VAL A 744 -24.64 -8.21 -17.06
C VAL A 744 -25.17 -7.59 -15.78
N VAL A 745 -25.99 -8.32 -15.03
CA VAL A 745 -26.48 -7.91 -13.71
C VAL A 745 -25.90 -8.88 -12.67
N ARG A 746 -25.19 -8.35 -11.69
CA ARG A 746 -24.51 -9.16 -10.66
C ARG A 746 -25.01 -8.79 -9.27
N PRO A 747 -26.05 -9.46 -8.75
CA PRO A 747 -26.38 -9.39 -7.34
C PRO A 747 -25.31 -10.09 -6.50
N GLN A 748 -24.98 -9.47 -5.35
CA GLN A 748 -23.94 -9.93 -4.42
C GLN A 748 -24.42 -9.73 -2.99
N LEU A 749 -23.99 -10.59 -2.09
CA LEU A 749 -24.18 -10.48 -0.66
C LEU A 749 -22.84 -10.62 0.05
N PHE A 750 -22.54 -9.67 0.92
CA PHE A 750 -21.34 -9.64 1.75
C PHE A 750 -21.73 -9.74 3.22
N VAL A 751 -20.91 -10.42 3.99
CA VAL A 751 -21.05 -10.56 5.43
C VAL A 751 -19.69 -10.37 6.07
N ASP A 752 -19.51 -9.30 6.82
CA ASP A 752 -18.36 -9.13 7.70
C ASP A 752 -18.66 -9.73 9.06
N ASN A 753 -17.61 -10.32 9.69
CA ASN A 753 -17.68 -10.90 11.01
C ASN A 753 -18.89 -11.86 11.14
N ILE A 754 -18.93 -12.91 10.31
CA ILE A 754 -20.05 -13.87 10.22
C ILE A 754 -20.48 -14.39 11.58
N PHE A 755 -19.55 -14.62 12.50
CA PHE A 755 -19.80 -15.19 13.82
C PHE A 755 -20.16 -14.14 14.89
N ASP A 756 -20.25 -12.86 14.52
CA ASP A 756 -20.47 -11.72 15.45
C ASP A 756 -19.49 -11.75 16.63
N LYS A 757 -18.21 -12.06 16.33
CA LYS A 757 -17.17 -12.08 17.34
C LYS A 757 -17.00 -10.69 17.92
N ARG A 758 -17.02 -10.57 19.23
CA ARG A 758 -16.76 -9.34 19.97
C ARG A 758 -15.33 -9.38 20.49
N TYR A 759 -14.62 -8.30 20.28
CA TYR A 759 -13.20 -8.21 20.62
C TYR A 759 -12.79 -6.75 20.76
N LEU A 760 -11.80 -6.53 21.61
CA LEU A 760 -11.07 -5.27 21.63
C LEU A 760 -10.15 -5.21 20.41
N LEU A 761 -10.20 -4.11 19.69
CA LEU A 761 -9.24 -3.82 18.64
C LEU A 761 -8.00 -3.13 19.24
N LYS A 762 -8.23 -2.17 20.13
CA LYS A 762 -7.24 -1.41 20.85
C LYS A 762 -7.71 -1.17 22.28
N GLY A 763 -6.80 -1.16 23.26
CA GLY A 763 -7.09 -0.69 24.61
C GLY A 763 -7.00 0.82 24.76
N ALA A 764 -6.95 1.31 25.99
CA ALA A 764 -7.04 2.74 26.30
C ALA A 764 -5.71 3.53 26.11
N PHE A 765 -4.73 2.97 25.42
CA PHE A 765 -3.47 3.64 25.15
C PHE A 765 -3.67 4.74 24.10
N PHE A 766 -3.18 5.94 24.32
CA PHE A 766 -3.28 7.15 23.50
C PHE A 766 -4.70 7.73 23.29
N SER A 767 -5.64 7.00 22.74
CA SER A 767 -6.91 7.58 22.25
C SER A 767 -8.16 6.85 22.75
N GLY A 768 -8.07 6.20 23.90
CA GLY A 768 -9.17 5.39 24.43
C GLY A 768 -9.26 4.00 23.81
N ALA A 769 -10.05 3.13 24.45
CA ALA A 769 -10.27 1.77 23.96
C ALA A 769 -11.27 1.77 22.80
N SER A 770 -11.10 0.84 21.85
CA SER A 770 -12.07 0.61 20.77
C SER A 770 -12.34 -0.88 20.58
N VAL A 771 -13.53 -1.20 20.13
CA VAL A 771 -13.95 -2.56 19.79
C VAL A 771 -14.08 -2.72 18.29
N GLY A 772 -13.81 -3.92 17.81
CA GLY A 772 -14.01 -4.25 16.41
C GLY A 772 -15.49 -4.20 16.02
N ARG A 773 -15.75 -4.00 14.72
CA ARG A 773 -17.10 -3.93 14.15
C ARG A 773 -17.90 -5.19 14.44
N PRO A 774 -19.19 -5.07 14.77
CA PRO A 774 -20.09 -6.20 14.88
C PRO A 774 -20.31 -6.83 13.49
N ARG A 775 -21.05 -7.93 13.45
CA ARG A 775 -21.47 -8.50 12.17
C ARG A 775 -22.24 -7.47 11.34
N THR A 776 -21.78 -7.26 10.09
CA THR A 776 -22.45 -6.40 9.11
C THR A 776 -22.86 -7.21 7.88
N LEU A 777 -23.98 -6.82 7.29
CA LEU A 777 -24.51 -7.38 6.06
C LEU A 777 -24.59 -6.29 5.02
N GLU A 778 -24.19 -6.57 3.79
CA GLU A 778 -24.31 -5.67 2.65
C GLU A 778 -24.84 -6.44 1.43
N ALA A 779 -25.83 -5.91 0.78
CA ALA A 779 -26.33 -6.37 -0.51
C ALA A 779 -25.93 -5.36 -1.59
N ARG A 780 -25.30 -5.86 -2.67
CA ARG A 780 -24.81 -5.06 -3.79
C ARG A 780 -25.37 -5.56 -5.11
N VAL A 781 -25.57 -4.66 -6.04
CA VAL A 781 -25.91 -4.98 -7.43
C VAL A 781 -25.00 -4.20 -8.35
N ASP A 782 -24.25 -4.89 -9.22
CA ASP A 782 -23.48 -4.29 -10.31
C ASP A 782 -24.22 -4.53 -11.63
N ILE A 783 -24.24 -3.52 -12.50
CA ILE A 783 -24.87 -3.57 -13.82
C ILE A 783 -23.86 -3.09 -14.86
N GLY A 784 -23.38 -4.01 -15.69
CA GLY A 784 -22.43 -3.73 -16.78
C GLY A 784 -23.13 -3.71 -18.16
N ILE A 785 -22.86 -2.69 -18.96
CA ILE A 785 -23.42 -2.45 -20.30
C ILE A 785 -22.30 -2.31 -21.31
#